data_dcc5e3aa86b85811ecf1d1f59f316f9c
#
_entry.id   dcc5e3aa86b85811ecf1d1f59f316f9c
#
_cell.length_a   1.000
_cell.length_b   1.000
_cell.length_c   1.000
_cell.angle_alpha   90.00
_cell.angle_beta   90.00
_cell.angle_gamma   90.00
#
_symmetry.space_group_name_H-M   'P 1'
#
loop_
_entity.id
_entity.type
_entity.pdbx_description
1 polymer ?
#
loop_
_entity_poly.entity_id
_entity_poly.type
_entity_poly.pdbx_seq_one_letter_code
_entity_poly.pdbx_strand_id
1 'polypeptide(L)'
;MGNSIFKKILVLIFCVVFTLCNAVGCGGNSGQDDKPDTDFKPLVLNTNGEDIGDYNIVISSAAKKSDEYAAEILQSRIKQATSVQLSVIMDGESERPLEIILGDTTRKECEGINYPSLGEESYQVRTVGKKLVIAGNDRGLIYGVYAYLEALGFRFYTPDTEKIPHANDVFVPDNIDLSWTPVFEYRETMYSSTWNADYALTQRINSDFQRDNLKNNSKYGGYAGYIGGGGWLVHTFQYLLPKNTYFSAHKEYFAEVDGVRGKTTNNYPPQPCFSSEGAYQEILKNALAKIASEPNGKMISISENDGSLPCTCSECLAKYDEYGKSGTYYRYINRLAEDIAKVYPDVLIDTIAYSNNLSLNPPENLQIADNVIVRVCPSMCRFHTNPNECEQLAKDEKRIADWRKICKNVYIYCYPIVWSNLFAALPNYDEMLYDIKYFASQGCKGVYAEGYPGGTKFSDPEFGELKAYLMAKLLANPDMSEKEYYYHYKDFIEGYYGEAAEYIISYHEYTKRMIKKNEEENGHYAGRFSADENFLFEYDRTTHTFDMTDIDYVNELWDNAVESTYGKNLEHVKKSRIHWVYIELYNTMDNRVLYGDEDTREELFRRNEELYKDMVKYKTIRKFDNAYNLAEITDFTVSPKNGRWLRP
;
A
#
# COMPACT_ATOMS: atom_id res chain seq x y z
N MET A 1 -8.72 -3.29 -51.56
CA MET A 1 -9.93 -3.82 -50.91
C MET A 1 -9.94 -5.35 -50.73
N GLY A 2 -8.87 -6.09 -51.09
CA GLY A 2 -8.82 -7.55 -50.98
C GLY A 2 -8.20 -8.12 -49.71
N ASN A 3 -7.38 -7.36 -49.01
CA ASN A 3 -6.58 -7.89 -47.85
C ASN A 3 -7.29 -7.80 -46.48
N SER A 4 -8.34 -6.99 -46.37
CA SER A 4 -9.07 -6.84 -45.09
C SER A 4 -10.05 -7.99 -44.80
N ILE A 5 -10.62 -8.59 -45.86
CA ILE A 5 -11.55 -9.70 -45.72
C ILE A 5 -10.84 -11.01 -45.42
N PHE A 6 -9.61 -11.20 -45.95
CA PHE A 6 -8.82 -12.40 -45.67
C PHE A 6 -8.30 -12.48 -44.24
N LYS A 7 -7.92 -11.32 -43.63
CA LYS A 7 -7.52 -11.28 -42.21
C LYS A 7 -8.69 -11.56 -41.26
N LYS A 8 -9.90 -11.08 -41.56
CA LYS A 8 -11.09 -11.35 -40.71
C LYS A 8 -11.55 -12.82 -40.79
N ILE A 9 -11.37 -13.48 -41.93
CA ILE A 9 -11.70 -14.90 -42.07
C ILE A 9 -10.64 -15.79 -41.38
N LEU A 10 -9.38 -15.39 -41.35
CA LEU A 10 -8.35 -16.12 -40.61
C LEU A 10 -8.54 -16.06 -39.09
N VAL A 11 -8.94 -14.92 -38.57
CA VAL A 11 -9.24 -14.75 -37.12
C VAL A 11 -10.46 -15.59 -36.72
N LEU A 12 -11.51 -15.68 -37.56
CA LEU A 12 -12.66 -16.54 -37.27
C LEU A 12 -12.35 -18.04 -37.33
N ILE A 13 -11.42 -18.45 -38.18
CA ILE A 13 -10.98 -19.85 -38.28
C ILE A 13 -10.09 -20.22 -37.09
N PHE A 14 -9.28 -19.31 -36.56
CA PHE A 14 -8.47 -19.52 -35.36
C PHE A 14 -9.34 -19.67 -34.11
N CYS A 15 -10.37 -18.85 -33.94
CA CYS A 15 -11.32 -18.99 -32.81
C CYS A 15 -12.12 -20.30 -32.83
N VAL A 16 -12.47 -20.83 -34.04
CA VAL A 16 -13.21 -22.10 -34.16
C VAL A 16 -12.31 -23.32 -33.97
N VAL A 17 -11.02 -23.23 -34.31
CA VAL A 17 -10.06 -24.33 -34.09
C VAL A 17 -9.68 -24.45 -32.61
N PHE A 18 -9.62 -23.34 -31.87
CA PHE A 18 -9.34 -23.38 -30.40
C PHE A 18 -10.51 -24.00 -29.59
N THR A 19 -11.75 -23.89 -30.09
CA THR A 19 -12.92 -24.47 -29.43
C THR A 19 -13.11 -25.96 -29.74
N LEU A 20 -12.45 -26.50 -30.75
CA LEU A 20 -12.57 -27.91 -31.15
C LEU A 20 -11.38 -28.80 -30.72
N CYS A 21 -10.25 -28.23 -30.30
CA CYS A 21 -9.12 -28.98 -29.78
C CYS A 21 -9.25 -29.43 -28.32
N ASN A 22 -10.26 -28.97 -27.59
CA ASN A 22 -10.53 -29.39 -26.21
C ASN A 22 -11.37 -30.68 -26.08
N ALA A 23 -11.60 -31.41 -27.19
CA ALA A 23 -12.45 -32.62 -27.19
C ALA A 23 -11.73 -33.94 -27.51
N VAL A 24 -10.40 -33.98 -27.59
CA VAL A 24 -9.68 -35.26 -27.75
C VAL A 24 -8.65 -35.39 -26.63
N GLY A 25 -8.97 -36.20 -25.64
CA GLY A 25 -8.12 -36.51 -24.51
C GLY A 25 -6.87 -37.31 -24.96
N CYS A 26 -5.71 -36.78 -24.62
CA CYS A 26 -4.49 -37.56 -24.43
C CYS A 26 -4.09 -37.37 -22.97
N GLY A 27 -4.15 -38.48 -22.21
CA GLY A 27 -3.74 -38.50 -20.82
C GLY A 27 -2.24 -38.24 -20.68
N GLY A 28 -1.91 -37.14 -20.09
CA GLY A 28 -0.63 -36.80 -19.53
C GLY A 28 -0.93 -35.91 -18.32
N ASN A 29 -0.40 -36.26 -17.15
CA ASN A 29 -0.48 -35.47 -15.94
C ASN A 29 0.18 -34.11 -16.19
N SER A 30 -0.58 -33.15 -16.69
CA SER A 30 -0.21 -31.75 -16.72
C SER A 30 -0.83 -31.09 -15.50
N GLY A 31 0.00 -30.45 -14.70
CA GLY A 31 -0.50 -29.66 -13.56
C GLY A 31 -1.65 -28.77 -14.01
N GLN A 32 -2.71 -28.82 -13.29
CA GLN A 32 -3.89 -28.01 -13.47
C GLN A 32 -3.40 -26.55 -13.34
N ASP A 33 -3.50 -25.76 -14.40
CA ASP A 33 -3.36 -24.30 -14.31
C ASP A 33 -4.55 -23.83 -13.45
N ASP A 34 -4.32 -23.64 -12.16
CA ASP A 34 -5.28 -23.06 -11.23
C ASP A 34 -5.45 -21.59 -11.58
N LYS A 35 -6.29 -21.30 -12.59
CA LYS A 35 -6.79 -19.94 -12.76
C LYS A 35 -7.59 -19.58 -11.52
N PRO A 36 -7.34 -18.40 -10.93
CA PRO A 36 -8.11 -17.95 -9.76
C PRO A 36 -9.61 -18.03 -10.07
N ASP A 37 -10.37 -18.69 -9.21
CA ASP A 37 -11.83 -18.75 -9.33
C ASP A 37 -12.41 -17.35 -9.03
N THR A 38 -12.76 -16.62 -10.10
CA THR A 38 -13.27 -15.25 -10.04
C THR A 38 -14.80 -15.17 -9.98
N ASP A 39 -15.50 -16.31 -9.76
CA ASP A 39 -16.97 -16.35 -9.70
C ASP A 39 -17.54 -15.75 -8.39
N PHE A 40 -16.95 -14.64 -7.93
CA PHE A 40 -17.52 -13.80 -6.89
C PHE A 40 -18.67 -12.98 -7.49
N LYS A 41 -19.84 -13.08 -6.88
CA LYS A 41 -20.97 -12.21 -7.21
C LYS A 41 -20.99 -11.05 -6.22
N PRO A 42 -20.67 -9.83 -6.66
CA PRO A 42 -20.84 -8.65 -5.80
C PRO A 42 -22.30 -8.57 -5.33
N LEU A 43 -22.52 -7.79 -4.28
CA LEU A 43 -23.85 -7.56 -3.74
C LEU A 43 -24.82 -7.21 -4.89
N VAL A 44 -25.78 -8.10 -5.15
CA VAL A 44 -26.83 -7.84 -6.13
C VAL A 44 -27.92 -7.07 -5.40
N LEU A 45 -27.97 -5.77 -5.63
CA LEU A 45 -29.09 -4.96 -5.16
C LEU A 45 -30.35 -5.38 -5.91
N ASN A 46 -31.47 -5.48 -5.19
CA ASN A 46 -32.76 -5.67 -5.81
C ASN A 46 -33.06 -4.44 -6.69
N THR A 47 -33.30 -4.67 -7.98
CA THR A 47 -33.64 -3.60 -8.93
C THR A 47 -35.02 -2.98 -8.69
N ASN A 48 -35.82 -3.54 -7.77
CA ASN A 48 -37.04 -2.90 -7.30
C ASN A 48 -36.66 -1.82 -6.30
N GLY A 49 -36.78 -0.57 -6.69
CA GLY A 49 -36.48 0.58 -5.87
C GLY A 49 -37.15 1.81 -6.43
N GLU A 50 -37.17 2.87 -5.65
CA GLU A 50 -37.68 4.17 -6.06
C GLU A 50 -36.65 4.92 -6.90
N ASP A 51 -37.08 5.74 -7.85
CA ASP A 51 -36.19 6.59 -8.63
C ASP A 51 -35.39 7.53 -7.70
N ILE A 52 -34.10 7.56 -7.85
CA ILE A 52 -33.22 8.40 -7.04
C ILE A 52 -33.58 9.88 -7.16
N GLY A 53 -34.11 10.31 -8.31
CA GLY A 53 -34.45 11.71 -8.61
C GLY A 53 -35.55 12.29 -7.72
N ASP A 54 -36.36 11.44 -7.11
CA ASP A 54 -37.44 11.85 -6.22
C ASP A 54 -37.03 12.05 -4.77
N TYR A 55 -35.75 11.72 -4.45
CA TYR A 55 -35.21 11.78 -3.09
C TYR A 55 -34.62 13.15 -2.73
N ASN A 56 -34.65 13.41 -1.42
CA ASN A 56 -33.92 14.51 -0.81
C ASN A 56 -32.86 13.92 0.13
N ILE A 57 -31.69 14.55 0.18
CA ILE A 57 -30.65 14.23 1.19
C ILE A 57 -30.99 15.01 2.45
N VAL A 58 -31.00 14.31 3.60
CA VAL A 58 -31.28 14.93 4.90
C VAL A 58 -30.00 14.85 5.76
N ILE A 59 -29.60 16.00 6.32
CA ILE A 59 -28.53 16.08 7.30
C ILE A 59 -29.04 16.75 8.57
N SER A 60 -28.33 16.59 9.67
CA SER A 60 -28.67 17.24 10.95
C SER A 60 -28.60 18.76 10.85
N SER A 61 -29.50 19.44 11.54
CA SER A 61 -29.42 20.90 11.74
C SER A 61 -28.16 21.32 12.54
N ALA A 62 -27.51 20.36 13.21
CA ALA A 62 -26.24 20.50 13.91
C ALA A 62 -25.08 19.79 13.16
N ALA A 63 -25.20 19.62 11.83
CA ALA A 63 -24.25 18.91 11.01
C ALA A 63 -22.81 19.43 11.17
N LYS A 64 -21.86 18.50 11.29
CA LYS A 64 -20.44 18.80 11.24
C LYS A 64 -20.01 19.03 9.78
N LYS A 65 -18.79 19.54 9.58
CA LYS A 65 -18.21 19.68 8.24
C LYS A 65 -18.05 18.35 7.50
N SER A 66 -17.85 17.25 8.20
CA SER A 66 -17.82 15.90 7.64
C SER A 66 -19.18 15.45 7.11
N ASP A 67 -20.27 15.84 7.79
CA ASP A 67 -21.63 15.48 7.39
C ASP A 67 -22.05 16.27 6.14
N GLU A 68 -21.72 17.58 6.12
CA GLU A 68 -21.92 18.44 4.94
C GLU A 68 -21.14 17.88 3.73
N TYR A 69 -19.89 17.43 3.95
CA TYR A 69 -19.04 16.87 2.90
C TYR A 69 -19.56 15.51 2.42
N ALA A 70 -20.06 14.65 3.31
CA ALA A 70 -20.71 13.40 2.93
C ALA A 70 -21.93 13.63 2.02
N ALA A 71 -22.74 14.65 2.34
CA ALA A 71 -23.87 15.05 1.51
C ALA A 71 -23.43 15.60 0.14
N GLU A 72 -22.38 16.41 0.11
CA GLU A 72 -21.77 16.94 -1.12
C GLU A 72 -21.25 15.81 -2.03
N ILE A 73 -20.55 14.82 -1.46
CA ILE A 73 -20.08 13.64 -2.19
C ILE A 73 -21.27 12.92 -2.83
N LEU A 74 -22.28 12.56 -2.03
CA LEU A 74 -23.44 11.82 -2.51
C LEU A 74 -24.16 12.59 -3.64
N GLN A 75 -24.45 13.88 -3.40
CA GLN A 75 -25.10 14.76 -4.37
C GLN A 75 -24.34 14.84 -5.69
N SER A 76 -23.02 15.05 -5.61
CA SER A 76 -22.17 15.21 -6.80
C SER A 76 -22.08 13.92 -7.61
N ARG A 77 -21.95 12.76 -6.95
CA ARG A 77 -21.84 11.45 -7.62
C ARG A 77 -23.17 11.02 -8.26
N ILE A 78 -24.29 11.24 -7.57
CA ILE A 78 -25.62 11.02 -8.17
C ILE A 78 -25.80 11.90 -9.40
N LYS A 79 -25.48 13.20 -9.29
CA LYS A 79 -25.55 14.11 -10.44
C LYS A 79 -24.66 13.68 -11.60
N GLN A 80 -23.47 13.19 -11.31
CA GLN A 80 -22.54 12.73 -12.35
C GLN A 80 -23.10 11.54 -13.15
N ALA A 81 -23.77 10.60 -12.48
CA ALA A 81 -24.35 9.42 -13.12
C ALA A 81 -25.70 9.71 -13.80
N THR A 82 -26.56 10.53 -13.18
CA THR A 82 -27.98 10.67 -13.58
C THR A 82 -28.33 12.04 -14.17
N SER A 83 -27.45 13.04 -14.03
CA SER A 83 -27.72 14.46 -14.30
C SER A 83 -28.74 15.09 -13.32
N VAL A 84 -29.21 14.37 -12.31
CA VAL A 84 -30.16 14.85 -11.30
C VAL A 84 -29.43 15.50 -10.13
N GLN A 85 -29.83 16.69 -9.75
CA GLN A 85 -29.33 17.41 -8.58
C GLN A 85 -30.30 17.19 -7.41
N LEU A 86 -29.97 16.31 -6.47
CA LEU A 86 -30.78 16.12 -5.26
C LEU A 86 -30.74 17.37 -4.37
N SER A 87 -31.84 17.69 -3.69
CA SER A 87 -31.87 18.76 -2.69
C SER A 87 -31.29 18.26 -1.37
N VAL A 88 -30.48 19.09 -0.73
CA VAL A 88 -30.02 18.84 0.67
C VAL A 88 -30.90 19.68 1.60
N ILE A 89 -31.56 19.04 2.55
CA ILE A 89 -32.45 19.66 3.54
C ILE A 89 -31.97 19.33 4.97
N MET A 90 -32.35 20.16 5.91
CA MET A 90 -32.05 19.94 7.34
C MET A 90 -33.16 19.10 7.99
N ASP A 91 -32.79 18.33 9.00
CA ASP A 91 -33.73 17.47 9.75
C ASP A 91 -34.81 18.24 10.52
N GLY A 92 -34.64 19.54 10.75
CA GLY A 92 -35.68 20.44 11.28
C GLY A 92 -36.78 20.81 10.30
N GLU A 93 -36.60 20.52 8.98
CA GLU A 93 -37.63 20.72 7.97
C GLU A 93 -38.66 19.58 7.99
N SER A 94 -39.84 19.83 7.35
CA SER A 94 -40.91 18.85 7.25
C SER A 94 -40.38 17.55 6.56
N GLU A 95 -40.72 16.43 7.18
CA GLU A 95 -40.39 15.10 6.69
C GLU A 95 -40.99 14.86 5.30
N ARG A 96 -40.21 14.21 4.43
CA ARG A 96 -40.62 13.85 3.06
C ARG A 96 -40.79 12.34 2.92
N PRO A 97 -41.61 11.86 1.96
CA PRO A 97 -41.80 10.42 1.76
C PRO A 97 -40.52 9.68 1.34
N LEU A 98 -39.65 10.32 0.55
CA LEU A 98 -38.42 9.77 0.01
C LEU A 98 -37.24 10.62 0.47
N GLU A 99 -36.43 10.05 1.36
CA GLU A 99 -35.28 10.72 1.98
C GLU A 99 -34.08 9.78 2.03
N ILE A 100 -32.88 10.31 1.74
CA ILE A 100 -31.60 9.70 2.08
C ILE A 100 -31.07 10.42 3.29
N ILE A 101 -31.06 9.75 4.43
CA ILE A 101 -30.77 10.32 5.73
C ILE A 101 -29.31 10.03 6.07
N LEU A 102 -28.53 11.08 6.30
CA LEU A 102 -27.08 10.99 6.56
C LEU A 102 -26.76 11.37 8.01
N GLY A 103 -26.08 10.46 8.70
CA GLY A 103 -25.63 10.67 10.07
C GLY A 103 -26.75 10.65 11.11
N ASP A 104 -26.47 11.23 12.28
CA ASP A 104 -27.38 11.32 13.42
C ASP A 104 -28.36 12.49 13.23
N THR A 105 -29.60 12.18 12.88
CA THR A 105 -30.66 13.15 12.62
C THR A 105 -31.87 12.88 13.53
N THR A 106 -32.79 13.82 13.57
CA THR A 106 -34.07 13.70 14.31
C THR A 106 -35.11 12.82 13.61
N ARG A 107 -34.79 12.25 12.45
CA ARG A 107 -35.68 11.33 11.71
C ARG A 107 -35.86 10.01 12.49
N LYS A 108 -37.12 9.53 12.59
CA LYS A 108 -37.45 8.28 13.30
C LYS A 108 -36.74 7.03 12.75
N GLU A 109 -36.34 7.05 11.50
CA GLU A 109 -35.58 5.97 10.85
C GLU A 109 -34.18 5.80 11.45
N CYS A 110 -33.68 6.82 12.19
CA CYS A 110 -32.44 6.77 12.96
C CYS A 110 -32.63 6.15 14.36
N GLU A 111 -33.87 5.97 14.83
CA GLU A 111 -34.13 5.38 16.13
C GLU A 111 -33.53 3.98 16.26
N GLY A 112 -32.92 3.69 17.41
CA GLY A 112 -32.28 2.41 17.70
C GLY A 112 -30.85 2.26 17.15
N ILE A 113 -30.31 3.25 16.41
CA ILE A 113 -28.90 3.27 16.04
C ILE A 113 -28.08 3.80 17.22
N ASN A 114 -27.09 3.02 17.66
CA ASN A 114 -26.16 3.45 18.69
C ASN A 114 -24.97 4.18 18.08
N TYR A 115 -25.13 5.45 17.72
CA TYR A 115 -24.08 6.28 17.10
C TYR A 115 -22.77 6.32 17.92
N PRO A 116 -22.78 6.42 19.26
CA PRO A 116 -21.53 6.33 20.02
C PRO A 116 -20.75 5.05 19.80
N SER A 117 -21.42 3.91 19.57
CA SER A 117 -20.75 2.63 19.31
C SER A 117 -20.13 2.51 17.92
N LEU A 118 -20.53 3.36 16.98
CA LEU A 118 -19.91 3.41 15.64
C LEU A 118 -18.51 4.05 15.67
N GLY A 119 -18.16 4.78 16.74
CA GLY A 119 -16.87 5.48 16.80
C GLY A 119 -16.70 6.48 15.66
N GLU A 120 -15.46 6.70 15.23
CA GLU A 120 -15.12 7.67 14.19
C GLU A 120 -15.20 7.09 12.75
N GLU A 121 -15.25 5.77 12.60
CA GLU A 121 -15.04 5.14 11.27
C GLU A 121 -16.11 4.13 10.86
N SER A 122 -16.81 3.49 11.79
CA SER A 122 -17.83 2.48 11.44
C SER A 122 -19.06 3.13 10.82
N TYR A 123 -19.75 2.35 9.98
CA TYR A 123 -20.99 2.78 9.36
C TYR A 123 -22.02 1.65 9.26
N GLN A 124 -23.28 2.06 9.06
CA GLN A 124 -24.38 1.21 8.65
C GLN A 124 -25.12 1.89 7.49
N VAL A 125 -25.49 1.13 6.46
CA VAL A 125 -26.29 1.59 5.34
C VAL A 125 -27.48 0.66 5.21
N ARG A 126 -28.70 1.17 5.43
CA ARG A 126 -29.90 0.33 5.39
C ARG A 126 -31.11 1.03 4.82
N THR A 127 -31.96 0.29 4.13
CA THR A 127 -33.29 0.76 3.73
C THR A 127 -34.26 0.59 4.90
N VAL A 128 -35.03 1.62 5.20
CA VAL A 128 -36.11 1.62 6.19
C VAL A 128 -37.39 2.10 5.52
N GLY A 129 -38.29 1.20 5.20
CA GLY A 129 -39.43 1.51 4.34
C GLY A 129 -38.95 1.94 2.95
N LYS A 130 -39.28 3.17 2.55
CA LYS A 130 -38.82 3.76 1.29
C LYS A 130 -37.64 4.73 1.45
N LYS A 131 -37.07 4.84 2.64
CA LYS A 131 -35.96 5.75 2.94
C LYS A 131 -34.67 4.98 3.09
N LEU A 132 -33.58 5.63 2.71
CA LEU A 132 -32.22 5.12 2.93
C LEU A 132 -31.61 5.83 4.14
N VAL A 133 -31.05 5.07 5.08
CA VAL A 133 -30.27 5.59 6.22
C VAL A 133 -28.83 5.20 6.04
N ILE A 134 -27.93 6.18 6.01
CA ILE A 134 -26.48 6.00 6.06
C ILE A 134 -26.02 6.56 7.40
N ALA A 135 -25.83 5.67 8.37
CA ALA A 135 -25.40 6.01 9.71
C ALA A 135 -23.90 5.89 9.88
N GLY A 136 -23.29 6.85 10.51
CA GLY A 136 -21.86 6.91 10.82
C GLY A 136 -21.52 8.22 11.48
N ASN A 137 -20.35 8.30 12.09
CA ASN A 137 -19.80 9.55 12.63
C ASN A 137 -18.54 9.89 11.84
N ASP A 138 -18.28 11.17 11.68
CA ASP A 138 -17.03 11.67 11.12
C ASP A 138 -16.63 10.95 9.80
N ARG A 139 -15.48 10.25 9.74
CA ARG A 139 -15.09 9.46 8.56
C ARG A 139 -16.05 8.31 8.26
N GLY A 140 -16.64 7.71 9.29
CA GLY A 140 -17.56 6.59 9.12
C GLY A 140 -18.76 6.94 8.25
N LEU A 141 -19.31 8.16 8.39
CA LEU A 141 -20.39 8.61 7.52
C LEU A 141 -19.94 8.73 6.06
N ILE A 142 -18.76 9.30 5.82
CA ILE A 142 -18.18 9.42 4.48
C ILE A 142 -17.95 8.02 3.87
N TYR A 143 -17.41 7.08 4.65
CA TYR A 143 -17.20 5.70 4.22
C TYR A 143 -18.53 4.98 3.91
N GLY A 144 -19.58 5.25 4.68
CA GLY A 144 -20.93 4.73 4.41
C GLY A 144 -21.51 5.24 3.10
N VAL A 145 -21.29 6.53 2.77
CA VAL A 145 -21.68 7.09 1.47
C VAL A 145 -20.92 6.40 0.33
N TYR A 146 -19.62 6.22 0.46
CA TYR A 146 -18.85 5.49 -0.56
C TYR A 146 -19.26 4.02 -0.66
N ALA A 147 -19.60 3.35 0.46
CA ALA A 147 -20.10 1.98 0.42
C ALA A 147 -21.41 1.87 -0.35
N TYR A 148 -22.32 2.82 -0.16
CA TYR A 148 -23.56 2.88 -0.95
C TYR A 148 -23.28 3.12 -2.44
N LEU A 149 -22.40 4.05 -2.77
CA LEU A 149 -22.00 4.29 -4.16
C LEU A 149 -21.33 3.06 -4.80
N GLU A 150 -20.43 2.36 -4.07
CA GLU A 150 -19.81 1.11 -4.54
C GLU A 150 -20.87 0.02 -4.77
N ALA A 151 -21.90 -0.06 -3.93
CA ALA A 151 -23.02 -1.00 -4.10
C ALA A 151 -23.85 -0.68 -5.35
N LEU A 152 -23.96 0.58 -5.74
CA LEU A 152 -24.60 1.02 -7.00
C LEU A 152 -23.73 0.80 -8.25
N GLY A 153 -22.49 0.32 -8.08
CA GLY A 153 -21.59 0.04 -9.19
C GLY A 153 -20.57 1.12 -9.51
N PHE A 154 -20.47 2.19 -8.70
CA PHE A 154 -19.32 3.09 -8.80
C PHE A 154 -18.05 2.34 -8.42
N ARG A 155 -16.94 2.65 -9.08
CA ARG A 155 -15.61 2.18 -8.72
C ARG A 155 -14.62 3.34 -8.79
N PHE A 156 -13.72 3.38 -7.82
CA PHE A 156 -12.70 4.42 -7.67
C PHE A 156 -11.34 3.74 -7.78
N TYR A 157 -10.80 3.64 -9.01
CA TYR A 157 -9.56 2.89 -9.27
C TYR A 157 -8.32 3.69 -8.90
N THR A 158 -8.29 4.96 -9.30
CA THR A 158 -7.21 5.91 -9.00
C THR A 158 -7.81 7.31 -8.78
N PRO A 159 -7.03 8.31 -8.34
CA PRO A 159 -7.55 9.68 -8.15
C PRO A 159 -8.21 10.29 -9.39
N ASP A 160 -7.87 9.79 -10.56
CA ASP A 160 -8.33 10.34 -11.84
C ASP A 160 -9.04 9.30 -12.74
N THR A 161 -9.23 8.06 -12.26
CA THR A 161 -9.89 6.98 -13.00
C THR A 161 -10.95 6.31 -12.15
N GLU A 162 -12.20 6.41 -12.61
CA GLU A 162 -13.35 5.86 -11.94
C GLU A 162 -14.32 5.23 -12.94
N LYS A 163 -15.13 4.30 -12.47
CA LYS A 163 -16.28 3.76 -13.20
C LYS A 163 -17.55 4.40 -12.65
N ILE A 164 -18.34 4.97 -13.54
CA ILE A 164 -19.64 5.56 -13.23
C ILE A 164 -20.70 4.61 -13.79
N PRO A 165 -21.65 4.13 -12.96
CA PRO A 165 -22.73 3.27 -13.44
C PRO A 165 -23.66 4.01 -14.41
N HIS A 166 -24.46 3.27 -15.18
CA HIS A 166 -25.52 3.87 -15.98
C HIS A 166 -26.59 4.50 -15.08
N ALA A 167 -27.26 5.55 -15.59
CA ALA A 167 -28.27 6.26 -14.82
C ALA A 167 -29.37 5.34 -14.26
N ASN A 168 -29.77 4.32 -15.02
CA ASN A 168 -30.80 3.35 -14.62
C ASN A 168 -30.34 2.40 -13.49
N ASP A 169 -29.05 2.32 -13.23
CA ASP A 169 -28.48 1.51 -12.15
C ASP A 169 -28.36 2.30 -10.84
N VAL A 170 -28.73 3.58 -10.84
CA VAL A 170 -28.66 4.49 -9.69
C VAL A 170 -30.05 4.70 -9.10
N PHE A 171 -30.35 3.99 -8.03
CA PHE A 171 -31.66 3.99 -7.36
C PHE A 171 -31.49 3.75 -5.87
N VAL A 172 -32.54 3.95 -5.07
CA VAL A 172 -32.55 3.53 -3.65
C VAL A 172 -33.16 2.13 -3.58
N PRO A 173 -32.35 1.10 -3.24
CA PRO A 173 -32.84 -0.29 -3.24
C PRO A 173 -33.76 -0.56 -2.05
N ASP A 174 -34.72 -1.48 -2.23
CA ASP A 174 -35.66 -1.89 -1.19
C ASP A 174 -35.00 -2.68 -0.04
N ASN A 175 -33.77 -3.20 -0.22
CA ASN A 175 -33.20 -4.23 0.64
C ASN A 175 -31.70 -4.07 0.93
N ILE A 176 -31.16 -2.86 0.91
CA ILE A 176 -29.76 -2.69 1.31
C ILE A 176 -29.63 -2.78 2.83
N ASP A 177 -28.68 -3.58 3.29
CA ASP A 177 -28.27 -3.69 4.69
C ASP A 177 -26.76 -3.99 4.74
N LEU A 178 -25.95 -2.95 4.87
CA LEU A 178 -24.50 -3.01 4.95
C LEU A 178 -24.03 -2.46 6.27
N SER A 179 -23.03 -3.09 6.83
CA SER A 179 -22.33 -2.56 8.01
C SER A 179 -20.83 -2.83 7.89
N TRP A 180 -20.04 -1.94 8.44
CA TRP A 180 -18.60 -2.09 8.46
C TRP A 180 -18.00 -1.48 9.73
N THR A 181 -17.05 -2.20 10.29
CA THR A 181 -16.19 -1.73 11.38
C THR A 181 -14.75 -2.11 11.03
N PRO A 182 -13.79 -1.21 11.14
CA PRO A 182 -12.42 -1.50 10.77
C PRO A 182 -11.81 -2.56 11.70
N VAL A 183 -11.14 -3.56 11.11
CA VAL A 183 -10.29 -4.51 11.84
C VAL A 183 -8.98 -3.84 12.23
N PHE A 184 -8.40 -3.09 11.29
CA PHE A 184 -7.20 -2.30 11.53
C PHE A 184 -7.56 -0.85 11.86
N GLU A 185 -7.13 -0.36 13.02
CA GLU A 185 -7.33 1.03 13.45
C GLU A 185 -6.36 2.02 12.77
N TYR A 186 -5.27 1.51 12.17
CA TYR A 186 -4.32 2.28 11.35
C TYR A 186 -4.10 1.57 10.00
N ARG A 187 -4.33 2.28 8.91
CA ARG A 187 -4.26 1.74 7.54
C ARG A 187 -3.53 2.69 6.62
N GLU A 188 -2.40 2.24 6.08
CA GLU A 188 -1.58 3.00 5.14
C GLU A 188 -0.99 2.10 4.06
N THR A 189 -1.10 2.49 2.80
CA THR A 189 -0.53 1.77 1.65
C THR A 189 0.72 2.42 1.07
N MET A 190 0.99 3.65 1.42
CA MET A 190 2.13 4.47 0.98
C MET A 190 2.45 4.38 -0.53
N TYR A 191 1.45 4.35 -1.39
CA TYR A 191 1.62 4.53 -2.83
C TYR A 191 1.24 5.95 -3.24
N SER A 192 1.83 6.47 -4.33
CA SER A 192 1.60 7.87 -4.72
C SER A 192 0.13 8.20 -5.02
N SER A 193 -0.62 7.25 -5.56
CA SER A 193 -2.06 7.39 -5.80
C SER A 193 -2.85 7.70 -4.52
N THR A 194 -2.48 7.10 -3.40
CA THR A 194 -3.16 7.30 -2.11
C THR A 194 -2.75 8.58 -1.37
N TRP A 195 -1.82 9.38 -1.90
CA TRP A 195 -1.49 10.68 -1.32
C TRP A 195 -2.59 11.73 -1.57
N ASN A 196 -3.49 11.48 -2.54
CA ASN A 196 -4.69 12.29 -2.70
C ASN A 196 -5.67 11.97 -1.56
N ALA A 197 -6.03 12.98 -0.76
CA ALA A 197 -6.87 12.80 0.43
C ALA A 197 -8.30 12.34 0.09
N ASP A 198 -8.88 12.86 -0.99
CA ASP A 198 -10.24 12.48 -1.41
C ASP A 198 -10.25 11.03 -1.92
N TYR A 199 -9.22 10.61 -2.66
CA TYR A 199 -9.06 9.22 -3.08
C TYR A 199 -8.80 8.28 -1.90
N ALA A 200 -7.95 8.67 -0.95
CA ALA A 200 -7.70 7.88 0.26
C ALA A 200 -8.98 7.56 1.04
N LEU A 201 -9.93 8.50 1.10
CA LEU A 201 -11.25 8.27 1.71
C LEU A 201 -12.06 7.20 0.95
N THR A 202 -12.06 7.21 -0.39
CA THR A 202 -12.75 6.17 -1.19
C THR A 202 -12.19 4.78 -0.88
N GLN A 203 -10.92 4.70 -0.52
CA GLN A 203 -10.20 3.47 -0.21
C GLN A 203 -10.14 3.14 1.29
N ARG A 204 -10.77 3.95 2.15
CA ARG A 204 -10.78 3.80 3.62
C ARG A 204 -9.38 3.84 4.25
N ILE A 205 -8.40 4.45 3.59
CA ILE A 205 -7.08 4.77 4.15
C ILE A 205 -7.27 5.93 5.13
N ASN A 206 -6.75 5.78 6.34
CA ASN A 206 -7.03 6.74 7.41
C ASN A 206 -5.81 7.46 7.98
N SER A 207 -4.60 7.13 7.52
CA SER A 207 -3.39 7.81 7.99
C SER A 207 -3.21 9.19 7.34
N ASP A 208 -2.45 10.06 8.01
CA ASP A 208 -2.08 11.39 7.50
C ASP A 208 -0.77 11.39 6.70
N PHE A 209 -0.16 10.24 6.48
CA PHE A 209 1.12 10.15 5.76
C PHE A 209 1.00 10.75 4.36
N GLN A 210 1.86 11.77 4.05
CA GLN A 210 1.83 12.54 2.81
C GLN A 210 0.49 13.26 2.50
N ARG A 211 -0.39 13.42 3.52
CA ARG A 211 -1.73 14.01 3.40
C ARG A 211 -1.94 15.14 4.40
N ASP A 212 -1.09 16.16 4.35
CA ASP A 212 -1.18 17.32 5.27
C ASP A 212 -2.56 17.98 5.28
N ASN A 213 -3.32 17.85 4.18
CA ASN A 213 -4.70 18.36 4.10
C ASN A 213 -5.64 17.71 5.12
N LEU A 214 -5.41 16.45 5.52
CA LEU A 214 -6.27 15.78 6.49
C LEU A 214 -6.22 16.44 7.86
N LYS A 215 -5.02 16.92 8.28
CA LYS A 215 -4.84 17.58 9.58
C LYS A 215 -5.57 18.91 9.68
N ASN A 216 -5.60 19.65 8.58
CA ASN A 216 -6.00 21.05 8.55
C ASN A 216 -7.43 21.24 8.06
N ASN A 217 -8.14 20.17 7.69
CA ASN A 217 -9.49 20.29 7.14
C ASN A 217 -10.45 19.29 7.78
N SER A 218 -11.29 19.82 8.68
CA SER A 218 -12.30 19.05 9.43
C SER A 218 -13.36 18.37 8.55
N LYS A 219 -13.48 18.75 7.26
CA LYS A 219 -14.42 18.10 6.33
C LYS A 219 -14.13 16.60 6.16
N TYR A 220 -12.89 16.17 6.36
CA TYR A 220 -12.48 14.76 6.21
C TYR A 220 -12.82 13.88 7.43
N GLY A 221 -13.36 14.46 8.51
CA GLY A 221 -13.77 13.70 9.70
C GLY A 221 -12.62 13.15 10.55
N GLY A 222 -11.44 13.76 10.48
CA GLY A 222 -10.25 13.36 11.23
C GLY A 222 -9.35 12.37 10.50
N TYR A 223 -8.38 11.81 11.22
CA TYR A 223 -7.35 10.89 10.70
C TYR A 223 -6.70 10.09 11.83
N ALA A 224 -6.08 8.95 11.50
CA ALA A 224 -5.17 8.22 12.38
C ALA A 224 -3.73 8.67 12.06
N GLY A 225 -3.18 9.56 12.86
CA GLY A 225 -1.91 10.19 12.52
C GLY A 225 -0.96 10.38 13.68
N TYR A 226 0.27 10.71 13.33
CA TYR A 226 1.36 10.90 14.26
C TYR A 226 1.53 12.37 14.66
N ILE A 227 1.86 12.57 15.92
CA ILE A 227 2.42 13.82 16.42
C ILE A 227 3.72 14.08 15.66
N GLY A 228 3.78 15.16 14.88
CA GLY A 228 4.88 15.46 13.96
C GLY A 228 4.65 15.08 12.52
N GLY A 229 3.56 14.36 12.22
CA GLY A 229 3.22 13.94 10.85
C GLY A 229 4.07 12.79 10.34
N GLY A 230 3.97 12.52 9.04
CA GLY A 230 4.63 11.38 8.40
C GLY A 230 6.15 11.34 8.56
N GLY A 231 6.82 12.49 8.72
CA GLY A 231 8.26 12.55 9.01
C GLY A 231 8.66 12.05 10.41
N TRP A 232 7.67 11.81 11.29
CA TRP A 232 7.85 11.29 12.65
C TRP A 232 7.30 9.87 12.81
N LEU A 233 7.19 9.11 11.74
CA LEU A 233 6.68 7.74 11.77
C LEU A 233 7.67 6.76 12.39
N VAL A 234 8.95 6.84 12.00
CA VAL A 234 10.03 5.93 12.40
C VAL A 234 11.35 6.68 12.59
N HIS A 235 12.33 6.03 13.21
CA HIS A 235 13.71 6.56 13.36
C HIS A 235 13.80 7.90 14.09
N THR A 236 13.02 8.06 15.16
CA THR A 236 12.76 9.36 15.79
C THR A 236 13.72 9.75 16.90
N PHE A 237 14.59 8.86 17.40
CA PHE A 237 15.60 9.29 18.36
C PHE A 237 16.49 10.41 17.82
N GLN A 238 16.75 10.47 16.52
CA GLN A 238 17.51 11.56 15.91
C GLN A 238 16.86 12.94 16.08
N TYR A 239 15.53 12.99 16.21
CA TYR A 239 14.77 14.23 16.43
C TYR A 239 14.59 14.54 17.91
N LEU A 240 14.47 13.51 18.74
CA LEU A 240 14.32 13.63 20.18
C LEU A 240 15.66 13.89 20.89
N LEU A 241 16.78 13.42 20.30
CA LEU A 241 18.13 13.64 20.80
C LEU A 241 19.07 14.00 19.64
N PRO A 242 18.89 15.17 18.97
CA PRO A 242 19.70 15.52 17.82
C PRO A 242 21.19 15.68 18.16
N LYS A 243 22.04 14.93 17.47
CA LYS A 243 23.49 14.89 17.70
C LYS A 243 24.11 16.28 17.64
N ASN A 244 23.71 17.08 16.66
CA ASN A 244 24.27 18.44 16.47
C ASN A 244 24.00 19.38 17.66
N THR A 245 22.93 19.13 18.41
CA THR A 245 22.58 19.94 19.59
C THR A 245 23.31 19.51 20.84
N TYR A 246 23.40 18.20 21.09
CA TYR A 246 23.84 17.69 22.39
C TYR A 246 25.27 17.15 22.43
N PHE A 247 25.84 16.69 21.32
CA PHE A 247 27.07 15.92 21.32
C PHE A 247 28.28 16.69 21.82
N SER A 248 28.39 17.97 21.56
CA SER A 248 29.56 18.78 22.01
C SER A 248 29.67 18.88 23.52
N ALA A 249 28.52 18.94 24.21
CA ALA A 249 28.48 19.04 25.69
C ALA A 249 28.27 17.67 26.39
N HIS A 250 27.63 16.73 25.73
CA HIS A 250 27.14 15.48 26.30
C HIS A 250 27.43 14.28 25.39
N LYS A 251 28.66 13.93 25.21
CA LYS A 251 29.07 12.76 24.40
C LYS A 251 28.49 11.46 24.92
N GLU A 252 28.38 11.34 26.25
CA GLU A 252 27.86 10.19 26.99
C GLU A 252 26.38 9.90 26.72
N TYR A 253 25.63 10.83 26.12
CA TYR A 253 24.24 10.62 25.69
C TYR A 253 24.14 9.67 24.49
N PHE A 254 25.19 9.55 23.71
CA PHE A 254 25.20 8.79 22.48
C PHE A 254 25.90 7.45 22.62
N ALA A 255 25.46 6.47 21.84
CA ALA A 255 26.02 5.14 21.80
C ALA A 255 27.55 5.18 21.58
N GLU A 256 28.25 4.35 22.31
CA GLU A 256 29.66 4.05 22.07
C GLU A 256 29.76 2.81 21.20
N VAL A 257 30.48 2.89 20.10
CA VAL A 257 30.73 1.77 19.20
C VAL A 257 32.22 1.73 18.90
N ASP A 258 32.86 0.59 19.12
CA ASP A 258 34.30 0.41 18.97
C ASP A 258 35.11 1.47 19.75
N GLY A 259 34.67 1.81 20.96
CA GLY A 259 35.28 2.81 21.83
C GLY A 259 35.07 4.27 21.41
N VAL A 260 34.23 4.53 20.38
CA VAL A 260 33.96 5.87 19.89
C VAL A 260 32.49 6.26 20.18
N ARG A 261 32.32 7.28 21.02
CA ARG A 261 30.97 7.86 21.28
C ARG A 261 30.43 8.59 20.09
N GLY A 262 29.13 8.35 19.79
CA GLY A 262 28.44 9.02 18.68
C GLY A 262 28.96 8.63 17.30
N LYS A 263 29.54 7.45 17.15
CA LYS A 263 29.96 6.89 15.86
C LYS A 263 28.76 6.75 14.96
N THR A 264 28.87 7.23 13.73
CA THR A 264 27.86 7.09 12.67
C THR A 264 28.30 6.01 11.69
N THR A 265 27.34 5.32 11.10
CA THR A 265 27.59 4.34 10.03
C THR A 265 26.81 4.79 8.81
N ASN A 266 27.45 4.89 7.65
CA ASN A 266 26.81 5.29 6.39
C ASN A 266 25.97 6.58 6.49
N ASN A 267 26.43 7.58 7.26
CA ASN A 267 25.73 8.84 7.55
C ASN A 267 24.44 8.71 8.40
N TYR A 268 24.11 7.53 8.93
CA TYR A 268 22.98 7.37 9.84
C TYR A 268 23.30 7.94 11.23
N PRO A 269 22.34 8.59 11.90
CA PRO A 269 22.53 9.11 13.25
C PRO A 269 22.85 8.01 14.27
N PRO A 270 23.70 8.28 15.31
CA PRO A 270 23.99 7.31 16.34
C PRO A 270 22.75 7.05 17.21
N GLN A 271 22.64 5.84 17.76
CA GLN A 271 21.66 5.54 18.78
C GLN A 271 21.91 6.34 20.08
N PRO A 272 20.90 6.54 20.93
CA PRO A 272 21.12 6.94 22.32
C PRO A 272 21.91 5.88 23.10
N CYS A 273 22.59 6.29 24.15
CA CYS A 273 23.10 5.36 25.14
C CYS A 273 21.98 5.02 26.15
N PHE A 274 21.43 3.81 26.09
CA PHE A 274 20.30 3.39 26.93
C PHE A 274 20.63 3.26 28.42
N SER A 275 21.90 3.42 28.80
CA SER A 275 22.34 3.51 30.20
C SER A 275 22.52 4.94 30.69
N SER A 276 22.50 5.93 29.80
CA SER A 276 22.66 7.34 30.15
C SER A 276 21.34 7.94 30.64
N GLU A 277 21.27 8.25 31.94
CA GLU A 277 20.09 8.93 32.51
C GLU A 277 19.92 10.33 31.93
N GLY A 278 20.99 11.05 31.62
CA GLY A 278 20.92 12.35 30.97
C GLY A 278 20.28 12.27 29.58
N ALA A 279 20.64 11.28 28.77
CA ALA A 279 19.99 11.03 27.49
C ALA A 279 18.50 10.72 27.64
N TYR A 280 18.16 9.90 28.64
CA TYR A 280 16.76 9.58 28.98
C TYR A 280 15.93 10.84 29.27
N GLN A 281 16.43 11.70 30.17
CA GLN A 281 15.73 12.92 30.58
C GLN A 281 15.54 13.91 29.43
N GLU A 282 16.51 14.06 28.56
CA GLU A 282 16.38 14.95 27.40
C GLU A 282 15.42 14.37 26.35
N ILE A 283 15.42 13.07 26.10
CA ILE A 283 14.43 12.41 25.21
C ILE A 283 13.02 12.58 25.77
N LEU A 284 12.81 12.31 27.05
CA LEU A 284 11.53 12.49 27.71
C LEU A 284 11.03 13.95 27.61
N LYS A 285 11.87 14.90 27.96
CA LYS A 285 11.57 16.34 27.86
C LYS A 285 11.17 16.76 26.44
N ASN A 286 11.92 16.32 25.44
CA ASN A 286 11.67 16.66 24.04
C ASN A 286 10.41 15.96 23.50
N ALA A 287 10.14 14.72 23.95
CA ALA A 287 8.88 14.02 23.63
C ALA A 287 7.67 14.74 24.22
N LEU A 288 7.71 15.12 25.51
CA LEU A 288 6.63 15.88 26.17
C LEU A 288 6.40 17.23 25.49
N ALA A 289 7.47 17.95 25.13
CA ALA A 289 7.36 19.22 24.39
C ALA A 289 6.74 19.03 23.00
N LYS A 290 7.09 17.94 22.31
CA LYS A 290 6.52 17.63 21.01
C LYS A 290 5.03 17.28 21.11
N ILE A 291 4.62 16.49 22.10
CA ILE A 291 3.21 16.19 22.38
C ILE A 291 2.44 17.49 22.68
N ALA A 292 2.98 18.36 23.54
CA ALA A 292 2.35 19.63 23.88
C ALA A 292 2.13 20.54 22.65
N SER A 293 2.98 20.44 21.63
CA SER A 293 2.84 21.25 20.41
C SER A 293 1.70 20.81 19.48
N GLU A 294 1.16 19.59 19.67
CA GLU A 294 0.09 19.00 18.86
C GLU A 294 -0.95 18.31 19.78
N PRO A 295 -1.76 19.07 20.52
CA PRO A 295 -2.60 18.54 21.60
C PRO A 295 -3.70 17.57 21.14
N ASN A 296 -4.02 17.54 19.84
CA ASN A 296 -5.01 16.62 19.27
C ASN A 296 -4.36 15.33 18.71
N GLY A 297 -3.03 15.22 18.76
CA GLY A 297 -2.32 14.03 18.29
C GLY A 297 -2.50 12.87 19.27
N LYS A 298 -2.70 11.67 18.74
CA LYS A 298 -2.98 10.46 19.51
C LYS A 298 -1.77 9.53 19.64
N MET A 299 -0.77 9.64 18.77
CA MET A 299 0.39 8.76 18.71
C MET A 299 1.68 9.55 18.51
N ILE A 300 2.75 9.17 19.22
CA ILE A 300 4.10 9.68 18.99
C ILE A 300 5.06 8.52 18.76
N SER A 301 5.89 8.60 17.72
CA SER A 301 6.94 7.61 17.54
C SER A 301 8.16 7.95 18.41
N ILE A 302 8.63 6.96 19.16
CA ILE A 302 9.90 6.97 19.90
C ILE A 302 10.65 5.68 19.51
N SER A 303 11.49 5.76 18.50
CA SER A 303 12.02 4.57 17.82
C SER A 303 13.50 4.71 17.47
N GLU A 304 14.18 3.54 17.37
CA GLU A 304 15.58 3.45 17.00
C GLU A 304 15.88 4.16 15.68
N ASN A 305 17.08 4.73 15.59
CA ASN A 305 17.58 5.33 14.35
C ASN A 305 17.94 4.23 13.33
N ASP A 306 17.84 4.55 12.06
CA ASP A 306 18.25 3.63 11.00
C ASP A 306 19.76 3.34 11.05
N GLY A 307 20.19 2.21 10.46
CA GLY A 307 21.59 1.79 10.45
C GLY A 307 22.17 1.52 11.86
N SER A 308 21.34 1.06 12.77
CA SER A 308 21.63 1.03 14.19
C SER A 308 22.79 0.12 14.59
N LEU A 309 23.77 0.75 15.28
CA LEU A 309 24.75 0.04 16.06
C LEU A 309 24.43 0.27 17.55
N PRO A 310 24.12 -0.81 18.32
CA PRO A 310 23.83 -0.68 19.73
C PRO A 310 25.06 -0.22 20.49
N CYS A 311 24.85 0.48 21.62
CA CYS A 311 25.95 0.98 22.48
C CYS A 311 26.76 -0.17 23.09
N THR A 312 28.07 -0.09 23.02
CA THR A 312 29.01 -1.08 23.60
C THR A 312 29.75 -0.57 24.84
N CYS A 313 29.29 0.50 25.49
CA CYS A 313 29.87 0.93 26.76
C CYS A 313 29.62 -0.13 27.87
N SER A 314 30.46 -0.14 28.90
CA SER A 314 30.41 -1.14 29.99
C SER A 314 29.03 -1.27 30.65
N GLU A 315 28.34 -0.15 30.87
CA GLU A 315 27.01 -0.14 31.47
C GLU A 315 25.91 -0.72 30.55
N CYS A 316 25.97 -0.44 29.23
CA CYS A 316 25.06 -1.04 28.28
C CYS A 316 25.34 -2.54 28.12
N LEU A 317 26.59 -2.97 28.06
CA LEU A 317 26.96 -4.38 28.00
C LEU A 317 26.46 -5.14 29.23
N ALA A 318 26.60 -4.61 30.44
CA ALA A 318 26.03 -5.21 31.64
C ALA A 318 24.53 -5.39 31.59
N LYS A 319 23.79 -4.40 31.04
CA LYS A 319 22.34 -4.52 30.82
C LYS A 319 22.00 -5.54 29.73
N TYR A 320 22.83 -5.68 28.72
CA TYR A 320 22.61 -6.69 27.67
C TYR A 320 22.84 -8.09 28.19
N ASP A 321 23.79 -8.26 29.10
CA ASP A 321 24.04 -9.55 29.78
C ASP A 321 22.86 -9.94 30.68
N GLU A 322 22.17 -8.94 31.30
CA GLU A 322 21.06 -9.18 32.20
C GLU A 322 19.71 -9.37 31.45
N TYR A 323 19.43 -8.54 30.45
CA TYR A 323 18.11 -8.46 29.81
C TYR A 323 18.10 -8.81 28.30
N GLY A 324 19.27 -9.04 27.72
CA GLY A 324 19.42 -9.02 26.27
C GLY A 324 19.33 -7.60 25.68
N LYS A 325 19.74 -7.43 24.44
CA LYS A 325 19.69 -6.12 23.76
C LYS A 325 18.25 -5.63 23.61
N SER A 326 17.37 -6.50 23.12
CA SER A 326 15.95 -6.21 22.97
C SER A 326 15.28 -5.89 24.32
N GLY A 327 15.56 -6.70 25.35
CA GLY A 327 15.05 -6.44 26.71
C GLY A 327 15.50 -5.10 27.29
N THR A 328 16.73 -4.68 27.02
CA THR A 328 17.23 -3.36 27.43
C THR A 328 16.50 -2.24 26.70
N TYR A 329 16.32 -2.38 25.39
CA TYR A 329 15.61 -1.40 24.55
C TYR A 329 14.16 -1.23 24.99
N TYR A 330 13.40 -2.32 25.11
CA TYR A 330 11.97 -2.22 25.44
C TYR A 330 11.71 -1.84 26.91
N ARG A 331 12.62 -2.12 27.84
CA ARG A 331 12.54 -1.55 29.21
C ARG A 331 12.71 -0.03 29.17
N TYR A 332 13.60 0.47 28.33
CA TYR A 332 13.78 1.90 28.14
C TYR A 332 12.52 2.55 27.52
N ILE A 333 11.92 1.92 26.52
CA ILE A 333 10.68 2.39 25.90
C ILE A 333 9.50 2.34 26.89
N ASN A 334 9.31 1.24 27.64
CA ASN A 334 8.27 1.14 28.67
C ASN A 334 8.40 2.27 29.69
N ARG A 335 9.61 2.55 30.19
CA ARG A 335 9.85 3.63 31.14
C ARG A 335 9.45 5.00 30.57
N LEU A 336 9.80 5.28 29.30
CA LEU A 336 9.37 6.51 28.63
C LEU A 336 7.84 6.58 28.50
N ALA A 337 7.19 5.48 28.13
CA ALA A 337 5.75 5.40 27.99
C ALA A 337 5.03 5.61 29.31
N GLU A 338 5.53 5.04 30.40
CA GLU A 338 4.98 5.23 31.75
C GLU A 338 5.15 6.69 32.24
N ASP A 339 6.31 7.31 31.98
CA ASP A 339 6.54 8.70 32.38
C ASP A 339 5.71 9.69 31.54
N ILE A 340 5.54 9.44 30.23
CA ILE A 340 4.67 10.24 29.36
C ILE A 340 3.21 10.10 29.79
N ALA A 341 2.74 8.90 30.14
CA ALA A 341 1.36 8.65 30.55
C ALA A 341 0.97 9.42 31.83
N LYS A 342 1.93 9.79 32.70
CA LYS A 342 1.65 10.65 33.88
C LYS A 342 1.18 12.04 33.49
N VAL A 343 1.52 12.52 32.29
CA VAL A 343 1.17 13.86 31.78
C VAL A 343 0.12 13.76 30.68
N TYR A 344 0.23 12.77 29.80
CA TYR A 344 -0.62 12.54 28.63
C TYR A 344 -1.11 11.08 28.59
N PRO A 345 -2.12 10.71 29.42
CA PRO A 345 -2.55 9.32 29.59
C PRO A 345 -3.15 8.68 28.34
N ASP A 346 -3.66 9.50 27.41
CA ASP A 346 -4.33 9.03 26.19
C ASP A 346 -3.40 8.95 24.97
N VAL A 347 -2.11 9.33 25.13
CA VAL A 347 -1.13 9.28 24.04
C VAL A 347 -0.47 7.92 23.98
N LEU A 348 -0.47 7.32 22.79
CA LEU A 348 0.20 6.07 22.50
C LEU A 348 1.64 6.33 22.05
N ILE A 349 2.55 5.48 22.47
CA ILE A 349 3.98 5.51 22.11
C ILE A 349 4.23 4.43 21.07
N ASP A 350 4.48 4.81 19.83
CA ASP A 350 4.85 3.87 18.76
C ASP A 350 6.37 3.66 18.74
N THR A 351 6.79 2.42 18.71
CA THR A 351 8.20 2.05 18.51
C THR A 351 8.32 0.90 17.51
N ILE A 352 9.45 0.83 16.80
CA ILE A 352 9.65 -0.20 15.78
C ILE A 352 10.42 -1.41 16.34
N ALA A 353 10.00 -2.61 15.91
CA ALA A 353 10.75 -3.84 16.03
C ALA A 353 11.43 -4.13 14.69
N TYR A 354 12.65 -3.63 14.50
CA TYR A 354 13.27 -3.47 13.17
C TYR A 354 14.66 -4.11 13.08
N SER A 355 15.59 -3.69 13.89
CA SER A 355 16.98 -4.11 13.75
C SER A 355 17.24 -5.46 14.45
N ASN A 356 17.78 -6.44 13.72
CA ASN A 356 18.22 -7.72 14.29
C ASN A 356 19.20 -7.56 15.46
N ASN A 357 19.98 -6.48 15.46
CA ASN A 357 20.98 -6.21 16.48
C ASN A 357 20.43 -5.55 17.75
N LEU A 358 19.18 -5.06 17.72
CA LEU A 358 18.61 -4.32 18.85
C LEU A 358 17.14 -4.69 19.13
N SER A 359 16.19 -4.38 18.27
CA SER A 359 14.76 -4.31 18.61
C SER A 359 13.88 -5.39 18.00
N LEU A 360 14.29 -6.05 16.91
CA LEU A 360 13.41 -6.88 16.06
C LEU A 360 12.72 -8.03 16.82
N ASN A 361 13.46 -8.71 17.70
CA ASN A 361 12.94 -9.89 18.40
C ASN A 361 12.26 -9.51 19.73
N PRO A 362 11.15 -10.16 20.10
CA PRO A 362 10.51 -9.91 21.37
C PRO A 362 11.46 -10.26 22.54
N PRO A 363 11.49 -9.41 23.58
CA PRO A 363 12.33 -9.67 24.76
C PRO A 363 11.76 -10.79 25.62
N GLU A 364 12.64 -11.49 26.31
CA GLU A 364 12.24 -12.45 27.34
C GLU A 364 11.86 -11.74 28.64
N ASN A 365 10.90 -12.31 29.38
CA ASN A 365 10.50 -11.86 30.71
C ASN A 365 10.16 -10.35 30.81
N LEU A 366 9.51 -9.82 29.79
CA LEU A 366 9.03 -8.44 29.77
C LEU A 366 7.66 -8.36 29.14
N GLN A 367 6.72 -7.67 29.81
CA GLN A 367 5.48 -7.23 29.20
C GLN A 367 5.65 -5.80 28.68
N ILE A 368 5.10 -5.54 27.53
CA ILE A 368 5.09 -4.20 26.93
C ILE A 368 3.97 -3.39 27.56
N ALA A 369 4.22 -2.13 27.90
CA ALA A 369 3.26 -1.24 28.51
C ALA A 369 2.01 -1.06 27.61
N ASP A 370 0.82 -0.95 28.22
CA ASP A 370 -0.47 -0.92 27.49
C ASP A 370 -0.61 0.26 26.52
N ASN A 371 0.09 1.36 26.77
CA ASN A 371 0.13 2.53 25.89
C ASN A 371 1.27 2.50 24.87
N VAL A 372 1.98 1.37 24.72
CA VAL A 372 3.01 1.19 23.69
C VAL A 372 2.45 0.40 22.53
N ILE A 373 2.71 0.90 21.33
CA ILE A 373 2.54 0.20 20.06
C ILE A 373 3.91 -0.35 19.65
N VAL A 374 4.00 -1.65 19.41
CA VAL A 374 5.17 -2.24 18.77
C VAL A 374 4.85 -2.48 17.31
N ARG A 375 5.52 -1.74 16.44
CA ARG A 375 5.41 -1.87 15.00
C ARG A 375 6.46 -2.84 14.51
N VAL A 376 6.04 -4.07 14.26
CA VAL A 376 6.94 -5.13 13.79
C VAL A 376 7.20 -4.95 12.31
N CYS A 377 8.48 -5.02 11.92
CA CYS A 377 8.95 -4.91 10.54
C CYS A 377 9.40 -6.30 10.05
N PRO A 378 8.47 -7.18 9.65
CA PRO A 378 8.82 -8.48 9.12
C PRO A 378 9.39 -8.33 7.71
N SER A 379 10.33 -9.20 7.35
CA SER A 379 10.82 -9.27 5.97
C SER A 379 9.82 -9.90 5.02
N MET A 380 8.87 -10.66 5.51
CA MET A 380 7.90 -11.52 4.83
C MET A 380 8.40 -12.07 3.48
N CYS A 381 8.05 -13.28 3.16
CA CYS A 381 8.36 -13.83 1.85
C CYS A 381 7.43 -13.21 0.80
N ARG A 382 7.96 -12.80 -0.35
CA ARG A 382 7.18 -12.20 -1.45
C ARG A 382 6.79 -13.20 -2.53
N PHE A 383 7.10 -14.48 -2.32
CA PHE A 383 6.95 -15.53 -3.33
C PHE A 383 6.26 -16.79 -2.80
N HIS A 384 5.92 -16.82 -1.51
CA HIS A 384 5.29 -17.97 -0.88
C HIS A 384 4.22 -17.55 0.11
N THR A 385 3.15 -18.34 0.10
CA THR A 385 2.03 -18.23 1.03
C THR A 385 1.96 -19.42 2.01
N ASN A 386 2.92 -20.35 1.91
CA ASN A 386 2.99 -21.53 2.76
C ASN A 386 4.25 -21.52 3.64
N PRO A 387 4.12 -21.35 4.98
CA PRO A 387 5.28 -21.31 5.88
C PRO A 387 6.04 -22.65 5.98
N ASN A 388 5.43 -23.77 5.55
CA ASN A 388 6.14 -25.04 5.48
C ASN A 388 7.11 -25.14 4.30
N GLU A 389 6.96 -24.28 3.31
CA GLU A 389 7.79 -24.22 2.12
C GLU A 389 8.83 -23.10 2.21
N CYS A 390 8.64 -22.14 3.14
CA CYS A 390 9.48 -20.98 3.28
C CYS A 390 9.92 -20.72 4.74
N GLU A 391 11.19 -20.97 5.03
CA GLU A 391 11.75 -20.76 6.38
C GLU A 391 11.66 -19.29 6.83
N GLN A 392 11.81 -18.33 5.91
CA GLN A 392 11.72 -16.91 6.25
C GLN A 392 10.29 -16.53 6.64
N LEU A 393 9.29 -17.00 5.89
CA LEU A 393 7.88 -16.78 6.21
C LEU A 393 7.54 -17.38 7.59
N ALA A 394 7.94 -18.63 7.82
CA ALA A 394 7.72 -19.29 9.12
C ALA A 394 8.38 -18.54 10.29
N LYS A 395 9.58 -17.98 10.10
CA LYS A 395 10.27 -17.18 11.11
C LYS A 395 9.55 -15.88 11.42
N ASP A 396 9.06 -15.18 10.39
CA ASP A 396 8.38 -13.91 10.57
C ASP A 396 6.99 -14.11 11.19
N GLU A 397 6.25 -15.14 10.78
CA GLU A 397 5.00 -15.51 11.43
C GLU A 397 5.17 -15.82 12.91
N LYS A 398 6.15 -16.66 13.23
CA LYS A 398 6.48 -16.96 14.64
C LYS A 398 6.83 -15.69 15.42
N ARG A 399 7.58 -14.78 14.84
CA ARG A 399 7.97 -13.51 15.48
C ARG A 399 6.75 -12.63 15.77
N ILE A 400 5.84 -12.49 14.82
CA ILE A 400 4.59 -11.72 15.01
C ILE A 400 3.75 -12.37 16.12
N ALA A 401 3.58 -13.69 16.09
CA ALA A 401 2.86 -14.41 17.12
C ALA A 401 3.50 -14.26 18.51
N ASP A 402 4.83 -14.26 18.61
CA ASP A 402 5.54 -14.06 19.87
C ASP A 402 5.39 -12.62 20.39
N TRP A 403 5.42 -11.61 19.51
CA TRP A 403 5.11 -10.22 19.88
C TRP A 403 3.70 -10.07 20.44
N ARG A 404 2.70 -10.74 19.83
CA ARG A 404 1.31 -10.70 20.31
C ARG A 404 1.13 -11.25 21.74
N LYS A 405 2.02 -12.13 22.20
CA LYS A 405 1.96 -12.69 23.59
C LYS A 405 2.32 -11.65 24.65
N ILE A 406 3.17 -10.67 24.30
CA ILE A 406 3.73 -9.72 25.26
C ILE A 406 3.35 -8.26 25.00
N CYS A 407 2.68 -7.98 23.88
CA CYS A 407 2.26 -6.63 23.49
C CYS A 407 0.78 -6.60 23.09
N LYS A 408 0.04 -5.70 23.68
CA LYS A 408 -1.39 -5.49 23.38
C LYS A 408 -1.62 -4.85 22.03
N ASN A 409 -0.76 -3.91 21.64
CA ASN A 409 -0.90 -3.10 20.44
C ASN A 409 0.24 -3.42 19.46
N VAL A 410 0.09 -4.50 18.70
CA VAL A 410 1.03 -4.85 17.64
C VAL A 410 0.52 -4.26 16.32
N TYR A 411 1.37 -3.44 15.69
CA TYR A 411 1.21 -2.97 14.33
C TYR A 411 2.24 -3.63 13.43
N ILE A 412 2.01 -3.56 12.13
CA ILE A 412 2.93 -4.12 11.13
C ILE A 412 3.44 -3.00 10.22
N TYR A 413 4.71 -3.08 9.87
CA TYR A 413 5.36 -2.32 8.81
C TYR A 413 5.87 -3.33 7.78
N CYS A 414 5.19 -3.48 6.66
CA CYS A 414 5.56 -4.44 5.63
C CYS A 414 5.99 -3.76 4.33
N TYR A 415 6.69 -4.52 3.49
CA TYR A 415 7.33 -4.03 2.27
C TYR A 415 6.80 -4.80 1.05
N PRO A 416 5.63 -4.45 0.47
CA PRO A 416 5.09 -5.12 -0.71
C PRO A 416 5.81 -4.73 -2.01
N ILE A 417 7.06 -4.32 -1.94
CA ILE A 417 7.90 -3.83 -3.04
C ILE A 417 9.31 -4.43 -2.96
N VAL A 418 10.07 -4.32 -4.04
CA VAL A 418 11.53 -4.55 -4.06
C VAL A 418 12.24 -3.21 -3.90
N TRP A 419 12.76 -2.95 -2.71
CA TRP A 419 13.42 -1.69 -2.34
C TRP A 419 14.61 -1.33 -3.26
N SER A 420 15.39 -2.35 -3.62
CA SER A 420 16.58 -2.18 -4.46
C SER A 420 16.25 -1.93 -5.93
N ASN A 421 15.06 -2.32 -6.39
CA ASN A 421 14.64 -2.15 -7.77
C ASN A 421 13.11 -2.04 -7.87
N LEU A 422 12.58 -0.84 -7.80
CA LEU A 422 11.12 -0.57 -7.85
C LEU A 422 10.46 -0.98 -9.16
N PHE A 423 11.25 -1.09 -10.24
CA PHE A 423 10.75 -1.48 -11.55
C PHE A 423 10.88 -2.99 -11.83
N ALA A 424 11.48 -3.74 -10.91
CA ALA A 424 11.45 -5.20 -11.01
C ALA A 424 10.00 -5.69 -11.03
N ALA A 425 9.71 -6.64 -11.91
CA ALA A 425 8.41 -7.28 -11.88
C ALA A 425 8.25 -8.08 -10.59
N LEU A 426 7.22 -7.77 -9.84
CA LEU A 426 6.90 -8.39 -8.56
C LEU A 426 5.39 -8.72 -8.51
N PRO A 427 4.96 -9.83 -9.12
CA PRO A 427 3.54 -10.23 -9.14
C PRO A 427 3.10 -10.88 -7.81
N ASN A 428 3.35 -10.20 -6.69
CA ASN A 428 3.12 -10.68 -5.32
C ASN A 428 1.66 -10.49 -4.84
N TYR A 429 0.70 -10.73 -5.72
CA TYR A 429 -0.71 -10.52 -5.40
C TYR A 429 -1.25 -11.53 -4.39
N ASP A 430 -0.84 -12.79 -4.49
CA ASP A 430 -1.26 -13.86 -3.58
C ASP A 430 -0.66 -13.65 -2.19
N GLU A 431 0.60 -13.21 -2.14
CA GLU A 431 1.33 -12.93 -0.91
C GLU A 431 0.73 -11.72 -0.17
N MET A 432 0.32 -10.68 -0.89
CA MET A 432 -0.38 -9.54 -0.28
C MET A 432 -1.68 -9.98 0.41
N LEU A 433 -2.47 -10.83 -0.25
CA LEU A 433 -3.69 -11.40 0.33
C LEU A 433 -3.38 -12.24 1.58
N TYR A 434 -2.41 -13.12 1.47
CA TYR A 434 -1.98 -14.00 2.55
C TYR A 434 -1.52 -13.19 3.77
N ASP A 435 -0.60 -12.27 3.57
CA ASP A 435 0.01 -11.47 4.63
C ASP A 435 -1.01 -10.68 5.43
N ILE A 436 -1.91 -9.97 4.74
CA ILE A 436 -2.91 -9.13 5.42
C ILE A 436 -3.91 -9.98 6.19
N LYS A 437 -4.33 -11.12 5.64
CA LYS A 437 -5.19 -12.09 6.38
C LYS A 437 -4.45 -12.65 7.60
N TYR A 438 -3.18 -12.98 7.46
CA TYR A 438 -2.38 -13.46 8.58
C TYR A 438 -2.26 -12.40 9.68
N PHE A 439 -1.94 -11.16 9.34
CA PHE A 439 -1.84 -10.07 10.33
C PHE A 439 -3.15 -9.86 11.09
N ALA A 440 -4.28 -9.87 10.40
CA ALA A 440 -5.59 -9.76 11.02
C ALA A 440 -5.88 -10.97 11.94
N SER A 441 -5.58 -12.20 11.49
CA SER A 441 -5.78 -13.43 12.28
C SER A 441 -4.98 -13.44 13.58
N GLN A 442 -3.80 -12.80 13.58
CA GLN A 442 -2.98 -12.62 14.78
C GLN A 442 -3.48 -11.46 15.67
N GLY A 443 -4.54 -10.75 15.29
CA GLY A 443 -5.06 -9.60 16.03
C GLY A 443 -4.13 -8.39 16.02
N CYS A 444 -3.32 -8.22 14.98
CA CYS A 444 -2.61 -6.97 14.75
C CYS A 444 -3.61 -5.85 14.51
N LYS A 445 -3.31 -4.65 15.00
CA LYS A 445 -4.28 -3.54 15.02
C LYS A 445 -4.05 -2.48 13.96
N GLY A 446 -2.89 -2.48 13.32
CA GLY A 446 -2.57 -1.49 12.29
C GLY A 446 -1.55 -2.02 11.30
N VAL A 447 -1.62 -1.51 10.07
CA VAL A 447 -0.68 -1.86 9.00
C VAL A 447 -0.23 -0.60 8.28
N TYR A 448 1.08 -0.50 8.13
CA TYR A 448 1.76 0.41 7.23
C TYR A 448 2.44 -0.44 6.14
N ALA A 449 1.90 -0.40 4.94
CA ALA A 449 2.48 -1.08 3.79
C ALA A 449 3.30 -0.09 2.98
N GLU A 450 4.63 -0.23 3.02
CA GLU A 450 5.53 0.65 2.31
C GLU A 450 5.54 0.34 0.82
N GLY A 451 4.61 0.96 0.09
CA GLY A 451 4.49 0.84 -1.36
C GLY A 451 5.41 1.75 -2.15
N TYR A 452 6.00 2.76 -1.47
CA TYR A 452 6.94 3.69 -2.06
C TYR A 452 8.01 4.11 -1.04
N PRO A 453 9.26 3.78 -1.27
CA PRO A 453 10.33 4.17 -0.35
C PRO A 453 10.65 5.67 -0.51
N GLY A 454 10.16 6.51 0.34
CA GLY A 454 10.39 7.96 0.31
C GLY A 454 11.85 8.34 -0.01
N GLY A 455 12.05 9.41 -0.79
CA GLY A 455 13.38 9.92 -1.09
C GLY A 455 14.08 9.29 -2.31
N THR A 456 13.47 8.31 -2.99
CA THR A 456 13.99 7.74 -4.22
C THR A 456 13.71 8.62 -5.44
N LYS A 457 14.41 8.37 -6.56
CA LYS A 457 14.19 9.07 -7.84
C LYS A 457 12.88 8.66 -8.51
N PHE A 458 12.33 7.50 -8.15
CA PHE A 458 11.13 6.91 -8.72
C PHE A 458 9.89 7.31 -7.91
N SER A 459 8.72 7.36 -8.53
CA SER A 459 7.47 7.73 -7.86
C SER A 459 6.62 6.52 -7.48
N ASP A 460 6.56 5.50 -8.32
CA ASP A 460 5.75 4.31 -8.11
C ASP A 460 6.51 3.04 -8.52
N PRO A 461 6.29 1.92 -7.82
CA PRO A 461 6.77 0.62 -8.23
C PRO A 461 5.95 0.07 -9.40
N GLU A 462 6.37 -1.08 -9.90
CA GLU A 462 5.67 -1.83 -10.93
C GLU A 462 4.20 -2.06 -10.53
N PHE A 463 3.28 -1.69 -11.42
CA PHE A 463 1.82 -1.71 -11.19
C PHE A 463 1.38 -1.07 -9.87
N GLY A 464 2.01 0.03 -9.48
CA GLY A 464 1.77 0.69 -8.19
C GLY A 464 0.32 1.08 -7.94
N GLU A 465 -0.43 1.50 -8.96
CA GLU A 465 -1.85 1.83 -8.83
C GLU A 465 -2.72 0.60 -8.51
N LEU A 466 -2.48 -0.53 -9.17
CA LEU A 466 -3.18 -1.78 -8.90
C LEU A 466 -2.85 -2.28 -7.49
N LYS A 467 -1.56 -2.28 -7.12
CA LYS A 467 -1.13 -2.71 -5.79
C LYS A 467 -1.70 -1.81 -4.69
N ALA A 468 -1.72 -0.50 -4.90
CA ALA A 468 -2.33 0.46 -3.98
C ALA A 468 -3.82 0.16 -3.76
N TYR A 469 -4.56 -0.06 -4.85
CA TYR A 469 -5.99 -0.37 -4.81
C TYR A 469 -6.26 -1.68 -4.06
N LEU A 470 -5.56 -2.76 -4.43
CA LEU A 470 -5.75 -4.08 -3.82
C LEU A 470 -5.35 -4.08 -2.34
N MET A 471 -4.20 -3.47 -1.99
CA MET A 471 -3.76 -3.34 -0.61
C MET A 471 -4.80 -2.57 0.21
N ALA A 472 -5.35 -1.49 -0.32
CA ALA A 472 -6.37 -0.71 0.39
C ALA A 472 -7.66 -1.52 0.61
N LYS A 473 -8.11 -2.30 -0.38
CA LYS A 473 -9.26 -3.22 -0.22
C LYS A 473 -9.01 -4.27 0.86
N LEU A 474 -7.81 -4.85 0.89
CA LEU A 474 -7.41 -5.81 1.92
C LEU A 474 -7.36 -5.18 3.32
N LEU A 475 -6.78 -3.98 3.45
CA LEU A 475 -6.73 -3.27 4.73
C LEU A 475 -8.11 -2.87 5.25
N ALA A 476 -9.05 -2.57 4.34
CA ALA A 476 -10.44 -2.30 4.70
C ALA A 476 -11.22 -3.57 5.07
N ASN A 477 -10.96 -4.69 4.38
CA ASN A 477 -11.62 -5.97 4.62
C ASN A 477 -10.62 -7.14 4.59
N PRO A 478 -9.87 -7.38 5.67
CA PRO A 478 -8.88 -8.47 5.72
C PRO A 478 -9.52 -9.88 5.72
N ASP A 479 -10.82 -9.99 5.99
CA ASP A 479 -11.57 -11.26 5.93
C ASP A 479 -12.09 -11.58 4.52
N MET A 480 -11.77 -10.72 3.56
CA MET A 480 -12.13 -10.89 2.14
C MET A 480 -11.77 -12.30 1.64
N SER A 481 -12.70 -12.94 0.94
CA SER A 481 -12.41 -14.23 0.31
C SER A 481 -11.43 -14.05 -0.85
N GLU A 482 -10.73 -15.12 -1.21
CA GLU A 482 -9.84 -15.13 -2.39
C GLU A 482 -10.63 -14.77 -3.67
N LYS A 483 -11.86 -15.30 -3.83
CA LYS A 483 -12.74 -14.96 -4.95
C LYS A 483 -13.08 -13.47 -5.01
N GLU A 484 -13.37 -12.85 -3.89
CA GLU A 484 -13.65 -11.42 -3.79
C GLU A 484 -12.40 -10.59 -4.11
N TYR A 485 -11.23 -11.01 -3.62
CA TYR A 485 -9.97 -10.36 -3.91
C TYR A 485 -9.64 -10.38 -5.41
N TYR A 486 -9.76 -11.54 -6.06
CA TYR A 486 -9.52 -11.65 -7.50
C TYR A 486 -10.61 -11.00 -8.35
N TYR A 487 -11.84 -10.88 -7.83
CA TYR A 487 -12.84 -10.02 -8.43
C TYR A 487 -12.37 -8.55 -8.46
N HIS A 488 -11.85 -8.02 -7.35
CA HIS A 488 -11.31 -6.65 -7.32
C HIS A 488 -10.07 -6.48 -8.21
N TYR A 489 -9.21 -7.47 -8.28
CA TYR A 489 -8.07 -7.49 -9.20
C TYR A 489 -8.53 -7.38 -10.66
N LYS A 490 -9.45 -8.21 -11.07
CA LYS A 490 -10.00 -8.22 -12.43
C LYS A 490 -10.78 -6.94 -12.75
N ASP A 491 -11.67 -6.49 -11.85
CA ASP A 491 -12.46 -5.27 -12.00
C ASP A 491 -11.57 -4.02 -12.17
N PHE A 492 -10.46 -3.96 -11.41
CA PHE A 492 -9.46 -2.89 -11.61
C PHE A 492 -8.82 -2.96 -12.99
N ILE A 493 -8.32 -4.12 -13.39
CA ILE A 493 -7.62 -4.27 -14.67
C ILE A 493 -8.55 -3.96 -15.84
N GLU A 494 -9.79 -4.46 -15.83
CA GLU A 494 -10.79 -4.16 -16.85
C GLU A 494 -11.14 -2.67 -16.88
N GLY A 495 -11.34 -2.05 -15.72
CA GLY A 495 -11.69 -0.63 -15.64
C GLY A 495 -10.55 0.32 -15.99
N TYR A 496 -9.32 -0.05 -15.67
CA TYR A 496 -8.14 0.79 -15.85
C TYR A 496 -7.50 0.64 -17.23
N TYR A 497 -7.46 -0.59 -17.79
CA TYR A 497 -6.81 -0.89 -19.07
C TYR A 497 -7.81 -1.12 -20.23
N GLY A 498 -9.10 -1.30 -19.92
CA GLY A 498 -10.13 -1.52 -20.97
C GLY A 498 -9.87 -2.78 -21.78
N GLU A 499 -9.91 -2.65 -23.12
CA GLU A 499 -9.73 -3.77 -24.06
C GLU A 499 -8.32 -4.43 -23.97
N ALA A 500 -7.37 -3.77 -23.33
CA ALA A 500 -6.03 -4.34 -23.09
C ALA A 500 -5.96 -5.29 -21.88
N ALA A 501 -7.04 -5.44 -21.12
CA ALA A 501 -7.06 -6.17 -19.85
C ALA A 501 -6.53 -7.61 -19.96
N GLU A 502 -6.90 -8.35 -20.99
CA GLU A 502 -6.46 -9.73 -21.19
C GLU A 502 -4.94 -9.87 -21.37
N TYR A 503 -4.31 -8.91 -22.05
CA TYR A 503 -2.85 -8.91 -22.25
C TYR A 503 -2.10 -8.58 -20.97
N ILE A 504 -2.64 -7.68 -20.14
CA ILE A 504 -2.07 -7.35 -18.82
C ILE A 504 -2.17 -8.55 -17.88
N ILE A 505 -3.30 -9.25 -17.84
CA ILE A 505 -3.46 -10.49 -17.06
C ILE A 505 -2.46 -11.56 -17.54
N SER A 506 -2.33 -11.74 -18.86
CA SER A 506 -1.39 -12.70 -19.44
C SER A 506 0.06 -12.36 -19.09
N TYR A 507 0.42 -11.07 -19.03
CA TYR A 507 1.75 -10.63 -18.58
C TYR A 507 1.98 -10.97 -17.09
N HIS A 508 1.00 -10.75 -16.21
CA HIS A 508 1.12 -11.12 -14.80
C HIS A 508 1.23 -12.64 -14.61
N GLU A 509 0.45 -13.43 -15.34
CA GLU A 509 0.56 -14.89 -15.31
C GLU A 509 1.91 -15.37 -15.81
N TYR A 510 2.43 -14.75 -16.88
CA TYR A 510 3.77 -15.04 -17.39
C TYR A 510 4.85 -14.77 -16.32
N THR A 511 4.83 -13.59 -15.71
CA THR A 511 5.82 -13.23 -14.70
C THR A 511 5.76 -14.15 -13.46
N LYS A 512 4.58 -14.55 -13.01
CA LYS A 512 4.41 -15.56 -11.94
C LYS A 512 5.03 -16.90 -12.32
N ARG A 513 4.77 -17.39 -13.53
CA ARG A 513 5.38 -18.66 -14.02
C ARG A 513 6.89 -18.59 -14.10
N MET A 514 7.44 -17.47 -14.55
CA MET A 514 8.90 -17.30 -14.67
C MET A 514 9.58 -17.26 -13.31
N ILE A 515 8.99 -16.59 -12.31
CA ILE A 515 9.49 -16.64 -10.93
C ILE A 515 9.54 -18.07 -10.42
N LYS A 516 8.43 -18.81 -10.56
CA LYS A 516 8.35 -20.18 -10.09
C LYS A 516 9.37 -21.09 -10.79
N LYS A 517 9.51 -20.97 -12.11
CA LYS A 517 10.51 -21.70 -12.88
C LYS A 517 11.94 -21.40 -12.41
N ASN A 518 12.25 -20.12 -12.23
CA ASN A 518 13.57 -19.69 -11.76
C ASN A 518 13.86 -20.21 -10.35
N GLU A 519 12.87 -20.23 -9.47
CA GLU A 519 13.01 -20.80 -8.14
C GLU A 519 13.24 -22.31 -8.14
N GLU A 520 12.55 -23.06 -9.02
CA GLU A 520 12.73 -24.49 -9.20
C GLU A 520 14.16 -24.81 -9.70
N GLU A 521 14.70 -23.98 -10.59
CA GLU A 521 16.03 -24.17 -11.21
C GLU A 521 17.17 -23.70 -10.31
N ASN A 522 17.02 -22.59 -9.60
CA ASN A 522 18.10 -21.90 -8.88
C ASN A 522 17.95 -21.88 -7.36
N GLY A 523 16.87 -22.44 -6.85
CA GLY A 523 16.56 -22.49 -5.41
C GLY A 523 15.81 -21.27 -4.90
N HIS A 524 15.45 -21.35 -3.64
CA HIS A 524 14.50 -20.46 -2.99
C HIS A 524 15.05 -19.05 -2.72
N TYR A 525 14.31 -18.03 -3.13
CA TYR A 525 14.64 -16.59 -2.95
C TYR A 525 14.16 -15.96 -1.64
N ALA A 526 13.75 -16.75 -0.66
CA ALA A 526 13.19 -16.24 0.58
C ALA A 526 14.07 -15.19 1.26
N GLY A 527 13.51 -14.02 1.46
CA GLY A 527 14.05 -13.01 2.37
C GLY A 527 15.32 -12.29 1.94
N ARG A 528 15.73 -12.37 0.69
CA ARG A 528 16.90 -11.63 0.23
C ARG A 528 16.53 -10.20 -0.17
N PHE A 529 16.91 -9.27 0.68
CA PHE A 529 16.95 -7.83 0.40
C PHE A 529 18.33 -7.41 -0.13
N SER A 530 18.96 -8.14 -1.03
CA SER A 530 20.21 -7.65 -1.54
C SER A 530 19.99 -6.68 -2.69
N ALA A 531 20.71 -5.58 -2.66
CA ALA A 531 20.63 -4.51 -3.66
C ALA A 531 21.04 -4.95 -5.07
N ASP A 532 21.60 -6.14 -5.19
CA ASP A 532 22.20 -6.66 -6.42
C ASP A 532 21.37 -7.79 -7.08
N GLU A 533 20.22 -8.17 -6.51
CA GLU A 533 19.42 -9.31 -6.98
C GLU A 533 18.21 -8.86 -7.76
N ASN A 534 18.25 -9.01 -9.04
CA ASN A 534 17.16 -8.89 -10.00
C ASN A 534 16.35 -10.18 -9.96
N PHE A 535 15.35 -10.29 -9.07
CA PHE A 535 14.71 -11.55 -8.68
C PHE A 535 14.01 -12.32 -9.80
N LEU A 536 13.60 -11.63 -10.85
CA LEU A 536 12.86 -12.26 -11.93
C LEU A 536 13.73 -12.74 -13.05
N PHE A 537 14.84 -12.06 -13.20
CA PHE A 537 15.62 -12.15 -14.39
C PHE A 537 17.10 -12.00 -14.01
N GLU A 538 17.54 -12.72 -12.96
CA GLU A 538 18.97 -12.97 -12.88
C GLU A 538 19.38 -13.60 -14.18
N TYR A 539 19.84 -12.74 -15.05
CA TYR A 539 20.59 -13.17 -16.18
C TYR A 539 21.82 -13.86 -15.60
N ASP A 540 21.74 -15.19 -15.50
CA ASP A 540 22.95 -15.97 -15.28
C ASP A 540 23.85 -15.67 -16.45
N ARG A 541 24.86 -14.86 -16.19
CA ARG A 541 25.89 -14.47 -17.17
C ARG A 541 26.55 -15.69 -17.80
N THR A 542 26.39 -16.89 -17.23
CA THR A 542 26.95 -18.15 -17.71
C THR A 542 25.98 -18.98 -18.51
N THR A 543 24.67 -18.87 -18.31
CA THR A 543 23.67 -19.75 -18.94
C THR A 543 22.76 -19.07 -19.96
N HIS A 544 22.79 -17.74 -20.08
CA HIS A 544 21.94 -16.98 -21.02
C HIS A 544 20.45 -17.31 -20.91
N THR A 545 19.89 -17.36 -19.72
CA THR A 545 18.53 -17.86 -19.45
C THR A 545 17.38 -16.95 -19.91
N PHE A 546 17.64 -15.82 -20.55
CA PHE A 546 16.63 -15.17 -21.39
C PHE A 546 16.61 -15.84 -22.75
N ASP A 547 15.69 -16.76 -22.94
CA ASP A 547 15.32 -17.15 -24.29
C ASP A 547 14.77 -15.91 -25.01
N MET A 548 15.35 -15.56 -26.16
CA MET A 548 14.85 -14.45 -26.99
C MET A 548 13.37 -14.63 -27.35
N THR A 549 12.88 -15.87 -27.38
CA THR A 549 11.49 -16.24 -27.60
C THR A 549 10.58 -15.70 -26.48
N ASP A 550 11.04 -15.71 -25.21
CA ASP A 550 10.27 -15.15 -24.09
C ASP A 550 10.18 -13.63 -24.15
N ILE A 551 11.27 -12.96 -24.56
CA ILE A 551 11.27 -11.50 -24.76
C ILE A 551 10.32 -11.12 -25.90
N ASP A 552 10.38 -11.84 -27.02
CA ASP A 552 9.51 -11.61 -28.17
C ASP A 552 8.03 -11.84 -27.80
N TYR A 553 7.73 -12.89 -27.04
CA TYR A 553 6.38 -13.15 -26.54
C TYR A 553 5.85 -12.02 -25.64
N VAL A 554 6.65 -11.53 -24.69
CA VAL A 554 6.21 -10.44 -23.79
C VAL A 554 6.09 -9.12 -24.56
N ASN A 555 7.00 -8.85 -25.51
CA ASN A 555 6.85 -7.69 -26.39
C ASN A 555 5.57 -7.76 -27.22
N GLU A 556 5.22 -8.94 -27.76
CA GLU A 556 3.96 -9.15 -28.47
C GLU A 556 2.74 -8.89 -27.58
N LEU A 557 2.76 -9.34 -26.31
CA LEU A 557 1.69 -9.02 -25.34
C LEU A 557 1.51 -7.51 -25.16
N TRP A 558 2.62 -6.78 -24.95
CA TRP A 558 2.57 -5.33 -24.77
C TRP A 558 2.21 -4.57 -26.05
N ASP A 559 2.64 -5.03 -27.22
CA ASP A 559 2.26 -4.44 -28.50
C ASP A 559 0.76 -4.64 -28.76
N ASN A 560 0.24 -5.84 -28.52
CA ASN A 560 -1.19 -6.12 -28.61
C ASN A 560 -2.00 -5.29 -27.59
N ALA A 561 -1.50 -5.13 -26.37
CA ALA A 561 -2.14 -4.27 -25.38
C ALA A 561 -2.23 -2.80 -25.84
N VAL A 562 -1.16 -2.28 -26.45
CA VAL A 562 -1.15 -0.91 -27.01
C VAL A 562 -2.11 -0.79 -28.21
N GLU A 563 -2.15 -1.79 -29.10
CA GLU A 563 -2.99 -1.76 -30.31
C GLU A 563 -4.49 -1.98 -30.00
N SER A 564 -4.81 -2.68 -28.91
CA SER A 564 -6.21 -3.05 -28.59
C SER A 564 -7.02 -1.91 -27.98
N THR A 565 -6.38 -0.88 -27.44
CA THR A 565 -7.07 0.15 -26.65
C THR A 565 -6.75 1.58 -27.12
N TYR A 566 -7.47 2.56 -26.59
CA TYR A 566 -7.35 3.97 -26.98
C TYR A 566 -7.62 4.93 -25.81
N GLY A 567 -7.38 6.22 -26.04
CA GLY A 567 -7.69 7.28 -25.07
C GLY A 567 -6.91 7.10 -23.76
N LYS A 568 -7.61 7.21 -22.64
CA LYS A 568 -7.00 7.15 -21.31
C LYS A 568 -6.43 5.75 -21.00
N ASN A 569 -7.15 4.71 -21.39
CA ASN A 569 -6.68 3.33 -21.19
C ASN A 569 -5.36 3.07 -21.92
N LEU A 570 -5.19 3.61 -23.14
CA LEU A 570 -3.91 3.53 -23.87
C LEU A 570 -2.77 4.22 -23.10
N GLU A 571 -3.02 5.39 -22.50
CA GLU A 571 -2.01 6.06 -21.69
C GLU A 571 -1.65 5.25 -20.43
N HIS A 572 -2.60 4.54 -19.83
CA HIS A 572 -2.36 3.61 -18.72
C HIS A 572 -1.50 2.42 -19.15
N VAL A 573 -1.80 1.81 -20.31
CA VAL A 573 -0.98 0.72 -20.88
C VAL A 573 0.44 1.19 -21.11
N LYS A 574 0.64 2.34 -21.75
CA LYS A 574 1.96 2.90 -22.00
C LYS A 574 2.74 3.19 -20.73
N LYS A 575 2.07 3.70 -19.69
CA LYS A 575 2.68 3.92 -18.37
C LYS A 575 3.17 2.61 -17.76
N SER A 576 2.35 1.58 -17.77
CA SER A 576 2.71 0.27 -17.18
C SER A 576 3.78 -0.47 -17.98
N ARG A 577 3.78 -0.31 -19.32
CA ARG A 577 4.82 -0.88 -20.20
C ARG A 577 6.24 -0.40 -19.86
N ILE A 578 6.38 0.79 -19.27
CA ILE A 578 7.68 1.35 -18.87
C ILE A 578 8.49 0.35 -18.04
N HIS A 579 7.85 -0.36 -17.12
CA HIS A 579 8.50 -1.34 -16.25
C HIS A 579 9.08 -2.50 -17.05
N TRP A 580 8.33 -3.01 -18.04
CA TRP A 580 8.82 -4.07 -18.91
C TRP A 580 10.00 -3.60 -19.78
N VAL A 581 9.89 -2.44 -20.42
CA VAL A 581 10.99 -1.89 -21.25
C VAL A 581 12.25 -1.68 -20.41
N TYR A 582 12.09 -1.22 -19.17
CA TYR A 582 13.20 -1.10 -18.22
C TYR A 582 13.85 -2.47 -17.95
N ILE A 583 13.04 -3.48 -17.63
CA ILE A 583 13.52 -4.84 -17.33
C ILE A 583 14.24 -5.44 -18.56
N GLU A 584 13.64 -5.34 -19.72
CA GLU A 584 14.23 -5.83 -20.97
C GLU A 584 15.60 -5.18 -21.25
N LEU A 585 15.66 -3.84 -21.20
CA LEU A 585 16.90 -3.11 -21.41
C LEU A 585 17.95 -3.46 -20.35
N TYR A 586 17.57 -3.47 -19.07
CA TYR A 586 18.48 -3.79 -17.97
C TYR A 586 19.14 -5.17 -18.15
N ASN A 587 18.39 -6.17 -18.57
CA ASN A 587 18.89 -7.54 -18.71
C ASN A 587 19.62 -7.79 -20.04
N THR A 588 19.31 -7.04 -21.09
CA THR A 588 19.86 -7.30 -22.43
C THR A 588 21.03 -6.38 -22.79
N MET A 589 21.17 -5.23 -22.14
CA MET A 589 22.16 -4.22 -22.56
C MET A 589 23.61 -4.66 -22.44
N ASP A 590 23.99 -5.26 -21.31
CA ASP A 590 25.40 -5.62 -21.07
C ASP A 590 26.00 -6.46 -22.21
N ASN A 591 25.26 -7.44 -22.70
CA ASN A 591 25.72 -8.32 -23.73
C ASN A 591 25.64 -7.69 -25.12
N ARG A 592 24.53 -7.05 -25.44
CA ARG A 592 24.34 -6.41 -26.75
C ARG A 592 25.26 -5.20 -26.96
N VAL A 593 25.55 -4.44 -25.91
CA VAL A 593 26.49 -3.31 -25.98
C VAL A 593 27.94 -3.81 -26.05
N LEU A 594 28.30 -4.87 -25.35
CA LEU A 594 29.64 -5.39 -25.34
C LEU A 594 29.97 -6.16 -26.64
N TYR A 595 29.01 -6.88 -27.20
CA TYR A 595 29.22 -7.80 -28.34
C TYR A 595 28.41 -7.42 -29.58
N GLY A 596 27.52 -6.44 -29.50
CA GLY A 596 26.73 -5.95 -30.62
C GLY A 596 27.54 -5.10 -31.60
N ASP A 597 27.07 -5.02 -32.84
CA ASP A 597 27.55 -4.08 -33.83
C ASP A 597 27.16 -2.63 -33.50
N GLU A 598 27.59 -1.70 -34.31
CA GLU A 598 27.36 -0.26 -34.13
C GLU A 598 25.86 0.06 -34.20
N ASP A 599 25.14 -0.54 -35.16
CA ASP A 599 23.69 -0.34 -35.34
C ASP A 599 22.92 -0.83 -34.13
N THR A 600 23.26 -1.98 -33.54
CA THR A 600 22.66 -2.52 -32.31
C THR A 600 22.88 -1.57 -31.13
N ARG A 601 24.07 -0.98 -30.99
CA ARG A 601 24.37 -0.02 -29.92
C ARG A 601 23.56 1.28 -30.07
N GLU A 602 23.51 1.84 -31.29
CA GLU A 602 22.73 3.05 -31.57
C GLU A 602 21.25 2.83 -31.27
N GLU A 603 20.69 1.67 -31.64
CA GLU A 603 19.30 1.34 -31.33
C GLU A 603 19.04 1.22 -29.82
N LEU A 604 19.91 0.58 -29.06
CA LEU A 604 19.79 0.49 -27.60
C LEU A 604 19.87 1.85 -26.92
N PHE A 605 20.75 2.73 -27.37
CA PHE A 605 20.82 4.10 -26.87
C PHE A 605 19.54 4.88 -27.17
N ARG A 606 18.99 4.76 -28.36
CA ARG A 606 17.75 5.40 -28.78
C ARG A 606 16.58 4.90 -27.90
N ARG A 607 16.44 3.60 -27.70
CA ARG A 607 15.40 3.00 -26.86
C ARG A 607 15.51 3.46 -25.40
N ASN A 608 16.72 3.58 -24.88
CA ASN A 608 16.94 4.08 -23.53
C ASN A 608 16.56 5.56 -23.39
N GLU A 609 16.86 6.39 -24.38
CA GLU A 609 16.45 7.79 -24.41
C GLU A 609 14.91 7.92 -24.47
N GLU A 610 14.24 7.06 -25.24
CA GLU A 610 12.79 7.00 -25.29
C GLU A 610 12.18 6.56 -23.95
N LEU A 611 12.73 5.53 -23.32
CA LEU A 611 12.33 5.09 -21.99
C LEU A 611 12.41 6.23 -20.98
N TYR A 612 13.49 6.98 -20.97
CA TYR A 612 13.63 8.14 -20.08
C TYR A 612 12.58 9.22 -20.36
N LYS A 613 12.31 9.53 -21.63
CA LYS A 613 11.25 10.49 -22.00
C LYS A 613 9.89 10.05 -21.51
N ASP A 614 9.59 8.76 -21.61
CA ASP A 614 8.35 8.18 -21.12
C ASP A 614 8.29 8.19 -19.59
N MET A 615 9.38 7.85 -18.89
CA MET A 615 9.44 7.96 -17.44
C MET A 615 9.14 9.38 -16.94
N VAL A 616 9.67 10.40 -17.61
CA VAL A 616 9.38 11.80 -17.29
C VAL A 616 7.93 12.17 -17.63
N LYS A 617 7.44 11.76 -18.81
CA LYS A 617 6.07 12.03 -19.27
C LYS A 617 5.04 11.46 -18.30
N TYR A 618 5.19 10.23 -17.89
CA TYR A 618 4.27 9.51 -17.00
C TYR A 618 4.56 9.71 -15.52
N LYS A 619 5.55 10.54 -15.18
CA LYS A 619 5.94 10.85 -13.80
C LYS A 619 6.32 9.61 -12.97
N THR A 620 6.82 8.58 -13.62
CA THR A 620 7.34 7.38 -12.93
C THR A 620 8.69 7.66 -12.27
N ILE A 621 9.35 8.76 -12.65
CA ILE A 621 10.48 9.33 -11.93
C ILE A 621 10.14 10.74 -11.43
N ARG A 622 10.62 11.10 -10.24
CA ARG A 622 10.51 12.47 -9.74
C ARG A 622 11.48 13.36 -10.49
N LYS A 623 10.97 14.46 -11.02
CA LYS A 623 11.81 15.54 -11.54
C LYS A 623 12.44 16.23 -10.33
N PHE A 624 13.69 15.85 -10.00
CA PHE A 624 14.49 16.68 -9.08
C PHE A 624 14.89 17.95 -9.82
N ASP A 625 14.61 19.09 -9.21
CA ASP A 625 14.96 20.39 -9.75
C ASP A 625 16.44 20.44 -10.15
N ASN A 626 16.67 20.61 -11.44
CA ASN A 626 17.88 21.16 -12.09
C ASN A 626 19.23 20.43 -12.01
N ALA A 627 19.37 19.21 -11.48
CA ALA A 627 20.72 18.66 -11.27
C ALA A 627 21.02 17.29 -11.91
N TYR A 628 20.06 16.61 -12.51
CA TYR A 628 20.35 15.31 -13.12
C TYR A 628 20.26 15.38 -14.64
N ASN A 629 21.42 15.44 -15.27
CA ASN A 629 21.54 15.18 -16.70
C ASN A 629 21.07 13.75 -16.98
N LEU A 630 20.56 13.51 -18.20
CA LEU A 630 20.28 12.20 -18.77
C LEU A 630 21.41 11.20 -18.46
N ALA A 631 22.67 11.67 -18.42
CA ALA A 631 23.86 10.92 -18.06
C ALA A 631 23.90 10.37 -16.61
N GLU A 632 23.13 10.93 -15.65
CA GLU A 632 23.14 10.45 -14.25
C GLU A 632 22.03 9.44 -13.96
N ILE A 633 20.93 9.46 -14.73
CA ILE A 633 19.91 8.40 -14.73
C ILE A 633 20.32 7.32 -15.75
N THR A 634 20.93 7.75 -16.81
CA THR A 634 21.61 6.97 -17.84
C THR A 634 23.12 7.12 -17.63
N ASP A 635 23.68 6.71 -16.51
CA ASP A 635 25.12 6.44 -16.42
C ASP A 635 25.45 5.18 -17.28
N PHE A 636 24.82 5.16 -18.44
CA PHE A 636 25.16 4.37 -19.61
C PHE A 636 26.38 4.94 -20.35
N THR A 637 27.02 5.96 -19.82
CA THR A 637 28.38 6.25 -20.23
C THR A 637 29.21 5.07 -19.81
N VAL A 638 29.41 4.19 -20.81
CA VAL A 638 30.37 3.12 -20.79
C VAL A 638 31.66 3.65 -20.18
N SER A 639 31.83 3.44 -18.90
CA SER A 639 33.17 3.27 -18.42
C SER A 639 33.53 1.82 -18.73
N PRO A 640 34.34 1.55 -19.73
CA PRO A 640 34.76 0.20 -20.07
C PRO A 640 35.45 -0.50 -18.93
N LYS A 641 35.69 0.18 -17.82
CA LYS A 641 36.47 -0.30 -16.67
C LYS A 641 35.66 -0.91 -15.54
N ASN A 642 34.33 -0.70 -15.43
CA ASN A 642 33.60 -1.16 -14.24
C ASN A 642 32.30 -1.94 -14.49
N GLY A 643 31.91 -2.20 -15.72
CA GLY A 643 30.81 -3.13 -16.05
C GLY A 643 29.50 -2.94 -15.29
N ARG A 644 29.10 -1.72 -14.94
CA ARG A 644 27.88 -1.43 -14.17
C ARG A 644 27.01 -0.41 -14.88
N TRP A 645 25.92 -0.92 -15.41
CA TRP A 645 24.88 -0.16 -16.08
C TRP A 645 23.72 0.05 -15.10
N LEU A 646 23.13 1.22 -15.04
CA LEU A 646 22.01 1.56 -14.18
C LEU A 646 22.11 1.00 -12.73
N ARG A 647 22.87 1.69 -11.89
CA ARG A 647 22.56 1.67 -10.45
C ARG A 647 21.70 2.87 -10.11
N PRO A 648 20.54 2.66 -9.45
CA PRO A 648 19.77 3.76 -8.87
C PRO A 648 20.56 4.52 -7.83
#